data_6a1600aada0a6d95debb13b2d8f447ca
#
_entry.id   6a1600aada0a6d95debb13b2d8f447ca
#
_cell.length_a   1.000
_cell.length_b   1.000
_cell.length_c   1.000
_cell.angle_alpha   90.00
_cell.angle_beta   90.00
_cell.angle_gamma   90.00
#
_symmetry.space_group_name_H-M   'P 1'
#
loop_
_entity.id
_entity.type
_entity.pdbx_description
1 polymer ?
#
loop_
_entity_poly.entity_id
_entity_poly.type
_entity_poly.pdbx_seq_one_letter_code
_entity_poly.pdbx_strand_id
1 'polypeptide(L)'
;MEIKAFRRIFLIPILILIYGFWQFWRLGGTPSGHNSSAALRAGLSVFAGLCSVGSILICLLAMVICYLSVVASRTSQNKLIATFTLCRGIIPIFMLLIMIFNGLGIVSLVGGELAWLVSLTHSGHGSGKVFVMALCAIGAILWMLLKSMFSIRRCFAFFKREESHIHGHSVSEEQSPQLWGWVRDLAQKSQVVMPDNIVVGFFDCFYVTANNVRLNSGDLLTGNTLYLPLTYSSLMNKDEVAAVIGHELGHFTGKDTQYSLRFAPVYAGLENTLQQMANNSNGVAWIDRIVLHPALDMGLWFLIKFHETVSYWSRIREFAADQTGARASSPQALSSALLRISALSEMVGNYLNTVMSGKQQAPQEWISGLLDEARKTNTFDVQACLEDEIQHPTDSHPVTRARIEALDVKIDDSLIAHATRQVSEGDFASLGALFGGLEEVRASMSQSLTEEAVQYNAEHQQMLESHAVLATESCEIWRDNKKKVLLQSAGAAFLMVMGFLSLFAPNSSGFSLFLITLAWFVAMMTFMLYRSGKTPLYTFTPTHIECSDLDKPIEWTAITGFDVEERHEALCIVLSWREGYQPPKKLKRMVRGVENRGVGKLFALIVYADMRKAQDGTKTEISAVSVIEEFQQYLRSAHARQELKENR
;
A
#
# COMPACT_ATOMS: atom_id res chain seq x y z
N MET A 1 1.53 -12.84 -9.33
CA MET A 1 2.45 -12.00 -8.53
C MET A 1 3.84 -12.61 -8.36
N GLU A 2 3.95 -13.93 -8.13
CA GLU A 2 5.22 -14.63 -7.87
C GLU A 2 6.28 -14.51 -8.97
N ILE A 3 5.91 -14.72 -10.24
CA ILE A 3 6.85 -14.65 -11.38
C ILE A 3 7.46 -13.25 -11.52
N LYS A 4 6.70 -12.19 -11.24
CA LYS A 4 7.20 -10.81 -11.29
C LYS A 4 8.20 -10.52 -10.17
N ALA A 5 7.92 -10.97 -8.92
CA ALA A 5 8.82 -10.81 -7.79
C ALA A 5 10.12 -11.61 -8.01
N PHE A 6 10.01 -12.88 -8.42
CA PHE A 6 11.15 -13.72 -8.75
C PHE A 6 12.07 -13.08 -9.80
N ARG A 7 11.49 -12.56 -10.90
CA ARG A 7 12.25 -11.86 -11.95
C ARG A 7 13.00 -10.64 -11.39
N ARG A 8 12.41 -9.87 -10.48
CA ARG A 8 13.05 -8.67 -9.90
C ARG A 8 14.21 -9.02 -8.98
N ILE A 9 14.06 -10.05 -8.14
CA ILE A 9 15.11 -10.50 -7.22
C ILE A 9 16.37 -10.92 -7.97
N PHE A 10 16.22 -11.69 -9.06
CA PHE A 10 17.34 -12.27 -9.79
C PHE A 10 17.88 -11.41 -10.94
N LEU A 11 17.15 -10.38 -11.39
CA LEU A 11 17.51 -9.58 -12.56
C LEU A 11 18.92 -8.96 -12.41
N ILE A 12 19.18 -8.28 -11.31
CA ILE A 12 20.44 -7.55 -11.10
C ILE A 12 21.62 -8.52 -10.99
N PRO A 13 21.61 -9.55 -10.12
CA PRO A 13 22.73 -10.50 -10.09
C PRO A 13 22.97 -11.20 -11.44
N ILE A 14 21.92 -11.57 -12.17
CA ILE A 14 22.08 -12.19 -13.49
C ILE A 14 22.72 -11.21 -14.49
N LEU A 15 22.33 -9.95 -14.51
CA LEU A 15 22.94 -8.96 -15.39
C LEU A 15 24.42 -8.73 -15.06
N ILE A 16 24.79 -8.67 -13.78
CA ILE A 16 26.20 -8.58 -13.34
C ILE A 16 26.98 -9.81 -13.82
N LEU A 17 26.40 -11.00 -13.68
CA LEU A 17 27.03 -12.27 -14.10
C LEU A 17 27.26 -12.30 -15.62
N ILE A 18 26.23 -11.97 -16.40
CA ILE A 18 26.31 -11.96 -17.87
C ILE A 18 27.38 -10.96 -18.34
N TYR A 19 27.37 -9.73 -17.80
CA TYR A 19 28.31 -8.71 -18.20
C TYR A 19 29.75 -9.05 -17.75
N GLY A 20 29.94 -9.58 -16.54
CA GLY A 20 31.23 -10.02 -16.03
C GLY A 20 31.81 -11.17 -16.88
N PHE A 21 30.96 -12.15 -17.25
CA PHE A 21 31.37 -13.25 -18.13
C PHE A 21 31.72 -12.76 -19.53
N TRP A 22 30.91 -11.87 -20.12
CA TRP A 22 31.16 -11.28 -21.44
C TRP A 22 32.48 -10.52 -21.47
N GLN A 23 32.77 -9.71 -20.45
CA GLN A 23 34.04 -8.99 -20.33
C GLN A 23 35.25 -9.94 -20.19
N PHE A 24 35.13 -10.97 -19.35
CA PHE A 24 36.19 -11.98 -19.18
C PHE A 24 36.48 -12.70 -20.51
N TRP A 25 35.42 -13.12 -21.23
CA TRP A 25 35.55 -13.79 -22.52
C TRP A 25 36.18 -12.87 -23.58
N ARG A 26 35.75 -11.61 -23.64
CA ARG A 26 36.28 -10.60 -24.58
C ARG A 26 37.77 -10.32 -24.36
N LEU A 27 38.26 -10.39 -23.11
CA LEU A 27 39.64 -10.20 -22.75
C LEU A 27 40.50 -11.47 -22.93
N GLY A 28 39.96 -12.53 -23.54
CA GLY A 28 40.67 -13.76 -23.90
C GLY A 28 40.92 -14.73 -22.76
N GLY A 29 40.14 -14.60 -21.65
CA GLY A 29 40.10 -15.59 -20.55
C GLY A 29 41.36 -15.69 -19.69
N THR A 30 42.50 -15.18 -20.13
CA THR A 30 43.75 -15.14 -19.36
C THR A 30 44.39 -13.78 -19.46
N PRO A 31 44.91 -13.23 -18.35
CA PRO A 31 45.73 -12.01 -18.37
C PRO A 31 47.12 -12.33 -18.96
N SER A 32 47.19 -12.49 -20.27
CA SER A 32 48.48 -12.62 -20.97
C SER A 32 49.20 -11.30 -20.93
N GLY A 33 50.36 -11.30 -20.30
CA GLY A 33 51.20 -10.19 -19.91
C GLY A 33 51.37 -9.05 -20.91
N HIS A 34 51.64 -7.93 -20.38
CA HIS A 34 52.08 -6.61 -20.83
C HIS A 34 51.08 -5.44 -20.67
N ASN A 35 49.75 -5.68 -20.43
CA ASN A 35 48.84 -4.58 -20.14
C ASN A 35 48.23 -4.75 -18.74
N SER A 36 48.80 -4.11 -17.73
CA SER A 36 48.36 -4.18 -16.34
C SER A 36 46.88 -3.76 -16.16
N SER A 37 46.39 -2.87 -16.99
CA SER A 37 44.99 -2.44 -16.96
C SER A 37 44.00 -3.51 -17.50
N ALA A 38 44.40 -4.28 -18.52
CA ALA A 38 43.60 -5.38 -19.04
C ALA A 38 43.51 -6.54 -18.04
N ALA A 39 44.63 -6.86 -17.36
CA ALA A 39 44.69 -7.87 -16.31
C ALA A 39 43.81 -7.46 -15.10
N LEU A 40 43.87 -6.20 -14.66
CA LEU A 40 43.04 -5.67 -13.59
C LEU A 40 41.54 -5.75 -13.96
N ARG A 41 41.18 -5.34 -15.17
CA ARG A 41 39.80 -5.38 -15.67
C ARG A 41 39.28 -6.82 -15.73
N ALA A 42 40.06 -7.78 -16.21
CA ALA A 42 39.71 -9.19 -16.22
C ALA A 42 39.54 -9.73 -14.78
N GLY A 43 40.45 -9.43 -13.87
CA GLY A 43 40.32 -9.81 -12.46
C GLY A 43 39.08 -9.26 -11.78
N LEU A 44 38.77 -7.98 -11.99
CA LEU A 44 37.55 -7.34 -11.46
C LEU A 44 36.27 -7.93 -12.07
N SER A 45 36.30 -8.33 -13.33
CA SER A 45 35.15 -8.99 -13.99
C SER A 45 34.89 -10.39 -13.40
N VAL A 46 35.95 -11.17 -13.11
CA VAL A 46 35.84 -12.46 -12.41
C VAL A 46 35.31 -12.27 -11.00
N PHE A 47 35.82 -11.30 -10.26
CA PHE A 47 35.36 -11.00 -8.90
C PHE A 47 33.89 -10.58 -8.90
N ALA A 48 33.47 -9.75 -9.85
CA ALA A 48 32.05 -9.38 -10.00
C ALA A 48 31.16 -10.61 -10.29
N GLY A 49 31.64 -11.53 -11.15
CA GLY A 49 30.97 -12.80 -11.41
C GLY A 49 30.82 -13.66 -10.15
N LEU A 50 31.87 -13.79 -9.34
CA LEU A 50 31.81 -14.50 -8.06
C LEU A 50 30.84 -13.86 -7.07
N CYS A 51 30.86 -12.53 -6.97
CA CYS A 51 29.88 -11.80 -6.17
C CYS A 51 28.43 -12.06 -6.64
N SER A 52 28.21 -12.07 -7.95
CA SER A 52 26.90 -12.36 -8.51
C SER A 52 26.43 -13.78 -8.20
N VAL A 53 27.27 -14.77 -8.38
CA VAL A 53 26.97 -16.17 -8.00
C VAL A 53 26.69 -16.25 -6.51
N GLY A 54 27.47 -15.60 -5.66
CA GLY A 54 27.22 -15.49 -4.21
C GLY A 54 25.84 -14.90 -3.91
N SER A 55 25.47 -13.80 -4.56
CA SER A 55 24.13 -13.18 -4.42
C SER A 55 23.02 -14.14 -4.83
N ILE A 56 23.14 -14.83 -5.97
CA ILE A 56 22.16 -15.81 -6.45
C ILE A 56 22.00 -16.96 -5.45
N LEU A 57 23.09 -17.51 -4.94
CA LEU A 57 23.07 -18.59 -3.95
C LEU A 57 22.40 -18.16 -2.64
N ILE A 58 22.67 -16.94 -2.18
CA ILE A 58 22.04 -16.37 -0.98
C ILE A 58 20.53 -16.18 -1.21
N CYS A 59 20.12 -15.67 -2.37
CA CYS A 59 18.68 -15.56 -2.72
C CYS A 59 18.01 -16.93 -2.71
N LEU A 60 18.59 -17.93 -3.35
CA LEU A 60 18.07 -19.30 -3.38
C LEU A 60 18.00 -19.91 -1.98
N LEU A 61 19.05 -19.76 -1.17
CA LEU A 61 19.08 -20.25 0.20
C LEU A 61 18.00 -19.60 1.07
N ALA A 62 17.84 -18.27 0.97
CA ALA A 62 16.78 -17.53 1.66
C ALA A 62 15.41 -18.05 1.26
N MET A 63 15.17 -18.23 -0.05
CA MET A 63 13.90 -18.77 -0.55
C MET A 63 13.62 -20.18 -0.06
N VAL A 64 14.63 -21.06 -0.04
CA VAL A 64 14.47 -22.44 0.47
C VAL A 64 14.15 -22.43 1.97
N ILE A 65 14.88 -21.64 2.77
CA ILE A 65 14.61 -21.52 4.21
C ILE A 65 13.21 -20.98 4.46
N CYS A 66 12.80 -19.93 3.75
CA CYS A 66 11.46 -19.37 3.86
C CYS A 66 10.39 -20.40 3.46
N TYR A 67 10.58 -21.10 2.36
CA TYR A 67 9.65 -22.13 1.91
C TYR A 67 9.49 -23.27 2.93
N LEU A 68 10.61 -23.81 3.42
CA LEU A 68 10.59 -24.84 4.44
C LEU A 68 9.95 -24.36 5.75
N SER A 69 10.20 -23.10 6.11
CA SER A 69 9.58 -22.46 7.29
C SER A 69 8.07 -22.31 7.12
N VAL A 70 7.58 -21.92 5.95
CA VAL A 70 6.15 -21.84 5.62
C VAL A 70 5.50 -23.21 5.67
N VAL A 71 6.12 -24.23 5.08
CA VAL A 71 5.62 -25.62 5.14
C VAL A 71 5.56 -26.12 6.58
N ALA A 72 6.61 -25.90 7.37
CA ALA A 72 6.64 -26.28 8.78
C ALA A 72 5.59 -25.51 9.61
N SER A 73 5.37 -24.24 9.31
CA SER A 73 4.42 -23.39 10.02
C SER A 73 2.96 -23.82 9.83
N ARG A 74 2.62 -24.51 8.74
CA ARG A 74 1.28 -25.08 8.51
C ARG A 74 0.94 -26.26 9.42
N THR A 75 1.92 -26.89 10.07
CA THR A 75 1.69 -28.08 10.90
C THR A 75 1.24 -27.75 12.32
N SER A 76 1.59 -26.58 12.86
CA SER A 76 1.15 -26.16 14.20
C SER A 76 1.40 -24.65 14.38
N GLN A 77 0.52 -24.00 15.15
CA GLN A 77 0.61 -22.58 15.49
C GLN A 77 1.92 -22.24 16.25
N ASN A 78 2.41 -23.14 17.12
CA ASN A 78 3.71 -22.95 17.77
C ASN A 78 4.86 -22.92 16.78
N LYS A 79 4.80 -23.77 15.75
CA LYS A 79 5.80 -23.76 14.69
C LYS A 79 5.70 -22.52 13.82
N LEU A 80 4.49 -21.97 13.60
CA LEU A 80 4.32 -20.67 12.94
C LEU A 80 5.08 -19.57 13.69
N ILE A 81 4.86 -19.45 15.01
CA ILE A 81 5.53 -18.44 15.83
C ILE A 81 7.05 -18.66 15.84
N ALA A 82 7.51 -19.90 15.99
CA ALA A 82 8.93 -20.23 16.04
C ALA A 82 9.63 -19.98 14.69
N THR A 83 9.05 -20.45 13.59
CA THR A 83 9.62 -20.27 12.25
C THR A 83 9.59 -18.80 11.81
N PHE A 84 8.53 -18.06 12.13
CA PHE A 84 8.48 -16.62 11.87
C PHE A 84 9.55 -15.86 12.65
N THR A 85 9.72 -16.18 13.95
CA THR A 85 10.76 -15.57 14.79
C THR A 85 12.16 -15.86 14.24
N LEU A 86 12.41 -17.08 13.78
CA LEU A 86 13.66 -17.47 13.12
C LEU A 86 13.88 -16.66 11.82
N CYS A 87 12.91 -16.68 10.93
CA CYS A 87 12.99 -15.97 9.65
C CYS A 87 13.13 -14.46 9.84
N ARG A 88 12.42 -13.86 10.79
CA ARG A 88 12.58 -12.45 11.16
C ARG A 88 14.01 -12.10 11.54
N GLY A 89 14.72 -13.00 12.23
CA GLY A 89 16.13 -12.79 12.58
C GLY A 89 17.10 -12.98 11.41
N ILE A 90 16.80 -13.89 10.50
CA ILE A 90 17.71 -14.29 9.40
C ILE A 90 17.51 -13.45 8.13
N ILE A 91 16.28 -13.07 7.78
CA ILE A 91 15.98 -12.32 6.56
C ILE A 91 16.74 -11.00 6.44
N PRO A 92 16.84 -10.16 7.49
CA PRO A 92 17.66 -8.95 7.41
C PRO A 92 19.11 -9.23 7.06
N ILE A 93 19.64 -10.34 7.55
CA ILE A 93 21.02 -10.75 7.25
C ILE A 93 21.16 -11.13 5.77
N PHE A 94 20.19 -11.89 5.23
CA PHE A 94 20.19 -12.21 3.80
C PHE A 94 20.00 -10.96 2.94
N MET A 95 19.09 -10.06 3.29
CA MET A 95 18.90 -8.78 2.59
C MET A 95 20.21 -7.98 2.56
N LEU A 96 20.90 -7.91 3.70
CA LEU A 96 22.19 -7.23 3.80
C LEU A 96 23.24 -7.89 2.92
N LEU A 97 23.36 -9.21 2.96
CA LEU A 97 24.32 -9.95 2.13
C LEU A 97 24.04 -9.79 0.63
N ILE A 98 22.78 -9.85 0.20
CA ILE A 98 22.37 -9.60 -1.19
C ILE A 98 22.83 -8.21 -1.64
N MET A 99 22.63 -7.19 -0.80
CA MET A 99 23.08 -5.83 -1.10
C MET A 99 24.61 -5.73 -1.18
N ILE A 100 25.33 -6.34 -0.24
CA ILE A 100 26.81 -6.33 -0.24
C ILE A 100 27.32 -6.99 -1.52
N PHE A 101 26.86 -8.19 -1.85
CA PHE A 101 27.34 -8.91 -3.02
C PHE A 101 26.99 -8.20 -4.34
N ASN A 102 25.75 -7.70 -4.48
CA ASN A 102 25.36 -6.92 -5.66
C ASN A 102 26.14 -5.61 -5.75
N GLY A 103 26.32 -4.91 -4.64
CA GLY A 103 27.07 -3.67 -4.57
C GLY A 103 28.55 -3.86 -4.91
N LEU A 104 29.20 -4.87 -4.34
CA LEU A 104 30.59 -5.22 -4.67
C LEU A 104 30.75 -5.62 -6.13
N GLY A 105 29.78 -6.38 -6.67
CA GLY A 105 29.75 -6.73 -8.08
C GLY A 105 29.70 -5.50 -8.99
N ILE A 106 28.80 -4.56 -8.70
CA ILE A 106 28.66 -3.30 -9.45
C ILE A 106 29.92 -2.45 -9.34
N VAL A 107 30.45 -2.26 -8.13
CA VAL A 107 31.68 -1.48 -7.89
C VAL A 107 32.85 -2.09 -8.67
N SER A 108 32.95 -3.42 -8.70
CA SER A 108 34.03 -4.11 -9.42
C SER A 108 33.92 -3.92 -10.93
N LEU A 109 32.72 -4.03 -11.50
CA LEU A 109 32.50 -3.80 -12.93
C LEU A 109 32.80 -2.33 -13.29
N VAL A 110 32.24 -1.39 -12.54
CA VAL A 110 32.50 0.05 -12.75
C VAL A 110 33.98 0.38 -12.57
N GLY A 111 34.61 -0.16 -11.53
CA GLY A 111 36.03 0.01 -11.29
C GLY A 111 36.90 -0.52 -12.43
N GLY A 112 36.54 -1.66 -13.02
CA GLY A 112 37.22 -2.22 -14.18
C GLY A 112 37.10 -1.34 -15.43
N GLU A 113 35.91 -0.79 -15.71
CA GLU A 113 35.70 0.13 -16.83
C GLU A 113 36.44 1.47 -16.63
N LEU A 114 36.42 1.99 -15.40
CA LEU A 114 37.15 3.22 -15.08
C LEU A 114 38.65 3.05 -15.15
N ALA A 115 39.20 1.91 -14.70
CA ALA A 115 40.62 1.59 -14.81
C ALA A 115 41.05 1.51 -16.28
N TRP A 116 40.23 0.91 -17.14
CA TRP A 116 40.47 0.88 -18.58
C TRP A 116 40.40 2.29 -19.19
N LEU A 117 39.42 3.11 -18.83
CA LEU A 117 39.27 4.49 -19.30
C LEU A 117 40.49 5.34 -18.91
N VAL A 118 40.97 5.21 -17.67
CA VAL A 118 42.20 5.88 -17.19
C VAL A 118 43.43 5.44 -18.00
N SER A 119 43.55 4.16 -18.36
CA SER A 119 44.66 3.66 -19.17
C SER A 119 44.70 4.23 -20.58
N LEU A 120 43.54 4.57 -21.17
CA LEU A 120 43.47 5.22 -22.47
C LEU A 120 43.93 6.70 -22.45
N THR A 121 43.93 7.34 -21.28
CA THR A 121 44.28 8.76 -21.12
C THR A 121 45.71 8.98 -20.68
N HIS A 122 46.52 7.92 -20.56
CA HIS A 122 47.89 7.96 -19.97
C HIS A 122 48.88 8.85 -20.73
N SER A 123 48.56 9.37 -21.90
CA SER A 123 49.45 10.18 -22.74
C SER A 123 49.13 11.69 -22.75
N GLY A 124 48.25 12.21 -21.88
CA GLY A 124 47.83 13.61 -21.91
C GLY A 124 47.61 14.26 -20.54
N HIS A 125 47.65 15.62 -20.52
CA HIS A 125 47.44 16.47 -19.32
C HIS A 125 46.06 16.32 -18.63
N GLY A 126 45.18 15.39 -19.04
CA GLY A 126 43.83 15.13 -18.49
C GLY A 126 43.71 13.91 -17.60
N SER A 127 44.72 13.06 -17.53
CA SER A 127 44.68 11.76 -16.83
C SER A 127 44.35 11.87 -15.34
N GLY A 128 44.90 12.86 -14.64
CA GLY A 128 44.65 13.11 -13.23
C GLY A 128 43.19 13.48 -12.93
N LYS A 129 42.53 14.26 -13.80
CA LYS A 129 41.11 14.64 -13.64
C LYS A 129 40.19 13.43 -13.79
N VAL A 130 40.44 12.57 -14.78
CA VAL A 130 39.68 11.35 -15.02
C VAL A 130 39.86 10.36 -13.86
N PHE A 131 41.07 10.24 -13.31
CA PHE A 131 41.33 9.42 -12.14
C PHE A 131 40.54 9.91 -10.89
N VAL A 132 40.58 11.21 -10.60
CA VAL A 132 39.83 11.80 -9.49
C VAL A 132 38.34 11.59 -9.67
N MET A 133 37.80 11.80 -10.87
CA MET A 133 36.38 11.55 -11.17
C MET A 133 36.00 10.07 -10.94
N ALA A 134 36.84 9.14 -11.36
CA ALA A 134 36.66 7.71 -11.13
C ALA A 134 36.59 7.39 -9.64
N LEU A 135 37.54 7.94 -8.85
CA LEU A 135 37.59 7.75 -7.39
C LEU A 135 36.35 8.32 -6.70
N CYS A 136 35.89 9.51 -7.11
CA CYS A 136 34.66 10.11 -6.61
C CYS A 136 33.42 9.26 -6.94
N ALA A 137 33.33 8.70 -8.15
CA ALA A 137 32.23 7.84 -8.56
C ALA A 137 32.16 6.55 -7.72
N ILE A 138 33.29 5.89 -7.52
CA ILE A 138 33.39 4.70 -6.65
C ILE A 138 33.03 5.06 -5.20
N GLY A 139 33.55 6.17 -4.68
CA GLY A 139 33.25 6.68 -3.35
C GLY A 139 31.78 6.96 -3.14
N ALA A 140 31.12 7.56 -4.13
CA ALA A 140 29.68 7.81 -4.11
C ALA A 140 28.86 6.51 -4.06
N ILE A 141 29.22 5.50 -4.85
CA ILE A 141 28.56 4.19 -4.84
C ILE A 141 28.74 3.50 -3.48
N LEU A 142 29.94 3.51 -2.92
CA LEU A 142 30.21 2.93 -1.59
C LEU A 142 29.44 3.66 -0.49
N TRP A 143 29.36 4.99 -0.56
CA TRP A 143 28.58 5.79 0.39
C TRP A 143 27.08 5.43 0.32
N MET A 144 26.53 5.29 -0.87
CA MET A 144 25.13 4.89 -1.08
C MET A 144 24.86 3.48 -0.51
N LEU A 145 25.79 2.52 -0.73
CA LEU A 145 25.71 1.19 -0.15
C LEU A 145 25.66 1.23 1.38
N LEU A 146 26.56 1.98 2.01
CA LEU A 146 26.59 2.13 3.47
C LEU A 146 25.30 2.76 3.99
N LYS A 147 24.82 3.82 3.36
CA LYS A 147 23.55 4.47 3.72
C LYS A 147 22.37 3.50 3.65
N SER A 148 22.27 2.71 2.59
CA SER A 148 21.21 1.72 2.40
C SER A 148 21.28 0.58 3.43
N MET A 149 22.48 0.14 3.80
CA MET A 149 22.70 -0.85 4.86
C MET A 149 22.19 -0.34 6.23
N PHE A 150 22.50 0.91 6.57
CA PHE A 150 22.00 1.52 7.81
C PHE A 150 20.48 1.69 7.81
N SER A 151 19.88 1.97 6.66
CA SER A 151 18.44 2.07 6.51
C SER A 151 17.73 0.74 6.84
N ILE A 152 18.19 -0.38 6.26
CA ILE A 152 17.64 -1.72 6.56
C ILE A 152 17.76 -2.04 8.05
N ARG A 153 18.91 -1.80 8.67
CA ARG A 153 19.11 -2.10 10.10
C ARG A 153 18.13 -1.35 11.01
N ARG A 154 17.82 -0.09 10.71
CA ARG A 154 16.86 0.70 11.48
C ARG A 154 15.44 0.14 11.38
N CYS A 155 15.04 -0.35 10.22
CA CYS A 155 13.70 -0.85 9.99
C CYS A 155 13.35 -2.07 10.86
N PHE A 156 14.32 -2.91 11.19
CA PHE A 156 14.11 -4.08 12.02
C PHE A 156 14.30 -3.83 13.55
N ALA A 157 14.68 -2.61 13.93
CA ALA A 157 14.93 -2.27 15.34
C ALA A 157 13.71 -1.70 16.08
N PHE A 158 12.65 -1.26 15.38
CA PHE A 158 11.52 -0.53 15.97
C PHE A 158 10.25 -1.38 16.00
N PHE A 159 10.07 -2.17 17.06
CA PHE A 159 8.79 -2.78 17.41
C PHE A 159 8.37 -2.30 18.78
N LYS A 160 7.74 -1.13 18.85
CA LYS A 160 6.99 -0.71 20.04
C LYS A 160 5.59 -1.35 19.97
N ARG A 161 5.13 -1.87 21.10
CA ARG A 161 3.73 -2.23 21.31
C ARG A 161 2.92 -0.94 21.16
N GLU A 162 2.04 -0.88 20.17
CA GLU A 162 1.09 0.23 20.04
C GLU A 162 -0.03 0.04 21.05
N GLU A 163 -0.41 1.11 21.73
CA GLU A 163 -1.62 1.19 22.54
C GLU A 163 -2.82 1.24 21.57
N SER A 164 -3.87 0.47 21.84
CA SER A 164 -5.10 0.54 21.05
C SER A 164 -5.94 1.70 21.57
N HIS A 165 -6.26 2.66 20.71
CA HIS A 165 -7.19 3.75 21.02
C HIS A 165 -8.60 3.29 20.72
N ILE A 166 -9.49 3.36 21.73
CA ILE A 166 -10.88 2.89 21.62
C ILE A 166 -11.84 4.01 22.04
N HIS A 167 -12.81 4.30 21.17
CA HIS A 167 -13.93 5.16 21.47
C HIS A 167 -15.00 4.37 22.22
N GLY A 168 -15.09 4.54 23.51
CA GLY A 168 -16.03 3.80 24.33
C GLY A 168 -15.98 4.21 25.80
N HIS A 169 -16.91 3.64 26.55
CA HIS A 169 -17.07 3.84 27.99
C HIS A 169 -16.77 2.53 28.71
N SER A 170 -15.89 2.58 29.71
CA SER A 170 -15.60 1.42 30.56
C SER A 170 -16.74 1.21 31.55
N VAL A 171 -17.26 -0.02 31.61
CA VAL A 171 -18.35 -0.41 32.52
C VAL A 171 -17.78 -1.24 33.65
N SER A 172 -17.78 -0.71 34.86
CA SER A 172 -17.30 -1.44 36.03
C SER A 172 -18.31 -2.48 36.54
N GLU A 173 -17.85 -3.49 37.30
CA GLU A 173 -18.73 -4.49 37.91
C GLU A 173 -19.68 -3.86 38.93
N GLU A 174 -19.28 -2.79 39.61
CA GLU A 174 -20.11 -2.06 40.57
C GLU A 174 -21.28 -1.34 39.88
N GLN A 175 -21.04 -0.80 38.68
CA GLN A 175 -22.05 -0.10 37.88
C GLN A 175 -23.05 -1.06 37.24
N SER A 176 -22.59 -2.23 36.77
CA SER A 176 -23.40 -3.18 36.03
C SER A 176 -23.15 -4.62 36.47
N PRO A 177 -23.50 -5.01 37.70
CA PRO A 177 -23.23 -6.35 38.24
C PRO A 177 -23.93 -7.45 37.46
N GLN A 178 -25.10 -7.15 36.86
CA GLN A 178 -25.85 -8.13 36.05
C GLN A 178 -25.15 -8.42 34.72
N LEU A 179 -24.58 -7.40 34.05
CA LEU A 179 -23.78 -7.58 32.84
C LEU A 179 -22.54 -8.44 33.11
N TRP A 180 -21.81 -8.09 34.17
CA TRP A 180 -20.60 -8.84 34.55
C TRP A 180 -20.93 -10.27 34.99
N GLY A 181 -22.03 -10.49 35.71
CA GLY A 181 -22.55 -11.80 36.04
C GLY A 181 -22.89 -12.61 34.80
N TRP A 182 -23.59 -12.02 33.85
CA TRP A 182 -23.96 -12.67 32.59
C TRP A 182 -22.74 -13.04 31.75
N VAL A 183 -21.77 -12.11 31.55
CA VAL A 183 -20.53 -12.41 30.84
C VAL A 183 -19.73 -13.51 31.53
N ARG A 184 -19.73 -13.54 32.89
CA ARG A 184 -19.10 -14.62 33.69
C ARG A 184 -19.77 -15.96 33.42
N ASP A 185 -21.09 -16.01 33.39
CA ASP A 185 -21.84 -17.22 33.07
C ASP A 185 -21.53 -17.70 31.64
N LEU A 186 -21.45 -16.82 30.67
CA LEU A 186 -21.04 -17.14 29.28
C LEU A 186 -19.62 -17.68 29.23
N ALA A 187 -18.69 -17.05 29.94
CA ALA A 187 -17.31 -17.50 30.02
C ALA A 187 -17.19 -18.91 30.67
N GLN A 188 -17.95 -19.16 31.72
CA GLN A 188 -18.00 -20.49 32.38
C GLN A 188 -18.59 -21.56 31.46
N LYS A 189 -19.75 -21.30 30.82
CA LYS A 189 -20.37 -22.23 29.86
C LYS A 189 -19.45 -22.59 28.72
N SER A 190 -18.71 -21.61 28.21
CA SER A 190 -17.80 -21.76 27.08
C SER A 190 -16.40 -22.24 27.49
N GLN A 191 -16.11 -22.33 28.80
CA GLN A 191 -14.80 -22.69 29.36
C GLN A 191 -13.67 -21.77 28.86
N VAL A 192 -13.93 -20.46 28.85
CA VAL A 192 -13.01 -19.43 28.39
C VAL A 192 -12.59 -18.48 29.52
N VAL A 193 -11.55 -17.69 29.28
CA VAL A 193 -11.05 -16.71 30.26
C VAL A 193 -12.02 -15.53 30.32
N MET A 194 -12.33 -15.09 31.53
CA MET A 194 -13.11 -13.88 31.79
C MET A 194 -12.31 -12.65 31.37
N PRO A 195 -12.90 -11.63 30.72
CA PRO A 195 -12.23 -10.37 30.47
C PRO A 195 -11.98 -9.59 31.76
N ASP A 196 -10.88 -8.83 31.80
CA ASP A 196 -10.55 -7.92 32.92
C ASP A 196 -11.31 -6.61 32.83
N ASN A 197 -11.69 -6.20 31.59
CA ASN A 197 -12.41 -4.97 31.31
C ASN A 197 -13.54 -5.22 30.31
N ILE A 198 -14.65 -4.51 30.51
CA ILE A 198 -15.75 -4.41 29.54
C ILE A 198 -15.87 -2.96 29.11
N VAL A 199 -15.79 -2.72 27.80
CA VAL A 199 -15.95 -1.40 27.19
C VAL A 199 -17.16 -1.43 26.26
N VAL A 200 -18.02 -0.43 26.36
CA VAL A 200 -19.21 -0.26 25.51
C VAL A 200 -18.93 0.88 24.53
N GLY A 201 -19.34 0.74 23.29
CA GLY A 201 -19.15 1.78 22.29
C GLY A 201 -20.18 1.74 21.17
N PHE A 202 -20.11 2.70 20.24
CA PHE A 202 -21.01 2.76 19.07
C PHE A 202 -20.30 2.34 17.78
N PHE A 203 -19.00 2.58 17.68
CA PHE A 203 -18.21 2.23 16.53
C PHE A 203 -17.69 0.80 16.67
N ASP A 204 -17.15 0.28 15.58
CA ASP A 204 -16.62 -1.07 15.48
C ASP A 204 -17.65 -2.20 15.67
N CYS A 205 -17.20 -3.42 15.44
CA CYS A 205 -17.92 -4.65 15.75
C CYS A 205 -17.55 -5.14 17.15
N PHE A 206 -18.09 -6.27 17.58
CA PHE A 206 -17.61 -6.97 18.75
C PHE A 206 -16.14 -7.36 18.54
N TYR A 207 -15.32 -7.22 19.53
CA TYR A 207 -13.97 -7.73 19.54
C TYR A 207 -13.40 -7.87 20.95
N VAL A 208 -12.32 -8.62 21.05
CA VAL A 208 -11.51 -8.72 22.26
C VAL A 208 -10.07 -8.33 21.97
N THR A 209 -9.41 -7.70 22.94
CA THR A 209 -8.01 -7.37 22.85
C THR A 209 -7.30 -7.62 24.19
N ALA A 210 -6.05 -8.06 24.08
CA ALA A 210 -5.15 -8.17 25.22
C ALA A 210 -4.08 -7.05 25.23
N ASN A 211 -4.18 -6.08 24.32
CA ASN A 211 -3.35 -4.88 24.33
C ASN A 211 -3.84 -3.90 25.39
N ASN A 212 -2.96 -3.00 25.82
CA ASN A 212 -3.40 -1.87 26.60
C ASN A 212 -4.33 -1.00 25.76
N VAL A 213 -5.44 -0.62 26.35
CA VAL A 213 -6.48 0.20 25.69
C VAL A 213 -6.48 1.58 26.31
N ARG A 214 -6.36 2.59 25.47
CA ARG A 214 -6.56 3.98 25.87
C ARG A 214 -7.92 4.44 25.38
N LEU A 215 -8.78 4.79 26.31
CA LEU A 215 -10.10 5.35 26.01
C LEU A 215 -10.00 6.82 25.60
N ASN A 216 -11.01 7.32 24.92
CA ASN A 216 -11.16 8.75 24.60
C ASN A 216 -11.25 9.65 25.87
N SER A 217 -11.69 9.11 27.02
CA SER A 217 -11.59 9.77 28.33
C SER A 217 -10.14 9.99 28.81
N GLY A 218 -9.14 9.37 28.17
CA GLY A 218 -7.74 9.36 28.59
C GLY A 218 -7.36 8.19 29.50
N ASP A 219 -8.32 7.40 29.98
CA ASP A 219 -8.08 6.25 30.84
C ASP A 219 -7.31 5.15 30.13
N LEU A 220 -6.36 4.54 30.85
CA LEU A 220 -5.57 3.42 30.37
C LEU A 220 -6.04 2.13 31.01
N LEU A 221 -6.65 1.24 30.24
CA LEU A 221 -7.06 -0.09 30.66
C LEU A 221 -5.96 -1.10 30.33
N THR A 222 -5.68 -2.00 31.28
CA THR A 222 -4.70 -3.09 31.11
C THR A 222 -5.40 -4.42 31.31
N GLY A 223 -4.87 -5.46 30.67
CA GLY A 223 -5.48 -6.79 30.70
C GLY A 223 -6.37 -7.07 29.49
N ASN A 224 -7.16 -8.14 29.59
CA ASN A 224 -8.07 -8.56 28.52
C ASN A 224 -9.32 -7.68 28.50
N THR A 225 -9.57 -7.02 27.39
CA THR A 225 -10.72 -6.12 27.23
C THR A 225 -11.70 -6.71 26.23
N LEU A 226 -12.97 -6.81 26.61
CA LEU A 226 -14.10 -7.12 25.74
C LEU A 226 -14.76 -5.81 25.32
N TYR A 227 -14.91 -5.59 24.02
CA TYR A 227 -15.65 -4.46 23.46
C TYR A 227 -17.05 -4.90 23.01
N LEU A 228 -18.07 -4.21 23.49
CA LEU A 228 -19.48 -4.43 23.19
C LEU A 228 -20.04 -3.24 22.39
N PRO A 229 -20.29 -3.37 21.09
CA PRO A 229 -20.91 -2.33 20.30
C PRO A 229 -22.41 -2.24 20.59
N LEU A 230 -22.89 -1.14 21.10
CA LEU A 230 -24.33 -0.91 21.32
C LEU A 230 -25.11 -0.89 20.00
N THR A 231 -24.50 -0.48 18.90
CA THR A 231 -25.07 -0.51 17.56
C THR A 231 -25.54 -1.93 17.18
N TYR A 232 -24.62 -2.87 17.09
CA TYR A 232 -24.96 -4.25 16.72
C TYR A 232 -25.72 -4.98 17.82
N SER A 233 -25.40 -4.72 19.10
CA SER A 233 -26.11 -5.31 20.23
C SER A 233 -27.60 -4.93 20.26
N SER A 234 -27.96 -3.71 19.82
CA SER A 234 -29.36 -3.26 19.74
C SER A 234 -30.14 -3.90 18.59
N LEU A 235 -29.45 -4.43 17.60
CA LEU A 235 -30.03 -5.06 16.43
C LEU A 235 -30.22 -6.56 16.56
N MET A 236 -29.75 -7.17 17.65
CA MET A 236 -29.75 -8.61 17.92
C MET A 236 -30.53 -8.95 19.19
N ASN A 237 -31.00 -10.19 19.29
CA ASN A 237 -31.57 -10.69 20.54
C ASN A 237 -30.47 -11.14 21.51
N LYS A 238 -30.85 -11.36 22.77
CA LYS A 238 -29.91 -11.73 23.83
C LYS A 238 -29.12 -13.00 23.54
N ASP A 239 -29.72 -14.00 22.87
CA ASP A 239 -29.07 -15.27 22.56
C ASP A 239 -28.04 -15.11 21.44
N GLU A 240 -28.33 -14.25 20.44
CA GLU A 240 -27.39 -13.88 19.38
C GLU A 240 -26.20 -13.10 19.93
N VAL A 241 -26.44 -12.11 20.80
CA VAL A 241 -25.37 -11.36 21.47
C VAL A 241 -24.54 -12.29 22.37
N ALA A 242 -25.18 -13.22 23.11
CA ALA A 242 -24.46 -14.21 23.90
C ALA A 242 -23.55 -15.10 23.06
N ALA A 243 -24.03 -15.53 21.88
CA ALA A 243 -23.23 -16.35 20.96
C ALA A 243 -22.03 -15.57 20.41
N VAL A 244 -22.20 -14.29 20.03
CA VAL A 244 -21.12 -13.44 19.54
C VAL A 244 -20.10 -13.14 20.67
N ILE A 245 -20.54 -12.80 21.88
CA ILE A 245 -19.64 -12.62 23.03
C ILE A 245 -18.86 -13.90 23.30
N GLY A 246 -19.53 -15.07 23.26
CA GLY A 246 -18.86 -16.34 23.42
C GLY A 246 -17.80 -16.62 22.34
N HIS A 247 -18.07 -16.23 21.10
CA HIS A 247 -17.12 -16.26 19.99
C HIS A 247 -15.90 -15.38 20.31
N GLU A 248 -16.12 -14.13 20.67
CA GLU A 248 -15.04 -13.19 20.99
C GLU A 248 -14.20 -13.66 22.18
N LEU A 249 -14.84 -14.11 23.25
CA LEU A 249 -14.12 -14.68 24.40
C LEU A 249 -13.34 -15.95 24.02
N GLY A 250 -13.78 -16.67 22.99
CA GLY A 250 -13.06 -17.81 22.41
C GLY A 250 -11.64 -17.44 21.95
N HIS A 251 -11.43 -16.23 21.50
CA HIS A 251 -10.10 -15.72 21.11
C HIS A 251 -9.14 -15.53 22.29
N PHE A 252 -9.61 -15.52 23.52
CA PHE A 252 -8.76 -15.52 24.72
C PHE A 252 -8.33 -16.94 25.15
N THR A 253 -8.86 -18.00 24.50
CA THR A 253 -8.51 -19.37 24.88
C THR A 253 -7.18 -19.83 24.27
N GLY A 254 -6.42 -20.60 25.05
CA GLY A 254 -5.25 -21.31 24.60
C GLY A 254 -4.07 -20.42 24.19
N LYS A 255 -3.54 -20.68 22.99
CA LYS A 255 -2.34 -20.00 22.46
C LYS A 255 -2.64 -18.71 21.69
N ASP A 256 -3.91 -18.37 21.54
CA ASP A 256 -4.34 -17.19 20.77
C ASP A 256 -3.94 -15.88 21.45
N THR A 257 -3.94 -15.84 22.77
CA THR A 257 -3.40 -14.72 23.54
C THR A 257 -1.92 -14.48 23.23
N GLN A 258 -1.10 -15.54 23.13
CA GLN A 258 0.31 -15.42 22.75
C GLN A 258 0.49 -14.98 21.29
N TYR A 259 -0.39 -15.46 20.41
CA TYR A 259 -0.40 -15.05 19.02
C TYR A 259 -0.73 -13.55 18.90
N SER A 260 -1.82 -13.11 19.49
CA SER A 260 -2.25 -11.70 19.43
C SER A 260 -1.26 -10.75 20.11
N LEU A 261 -0.67 -11.15 21.24
CA LEU A 261 0.26 -10.30 21.99
C LEU A 261 1.69 -10.28 21.43
N ARG A 262 2.17 -11.39 20.87
CA ARG A 262 3.58 -11.53 20.51
C ARG A 262 3.82 -11.57 19.01
N PHE A 263 2.88 -12.12 18.25
CA PHE A 263 3.06 -12.32 16.82
C PHE A 263 2.42 -11.22 15.99
N ALA A 264 1.14 -10.93 16.17
CA ALA A 264 0.39 -10.01 15.32
C ALA A 264 0.98 -8.58 15.28
N PRO A 265 1.39 -7.95 16.39
CA PRO A 265 2.00 -6.61 16.35
C PRO A 265 3.34 -6.61 15.63
N VAL A 266 4.13 -7.70 15.81
CA VAL A 266 5.44 -7.82 15.15
C VAL A 266 5.27 -8.03 13.65
N TYR A 267 4.28 -8.82 13.26
CA TYR A 267 3.97 -9.06 11.85
C TYR A 267 3.49 -7.76 11.17
N ALA A 268 2.53 -7.06 11.75
CA ALA A 268 2.03 -5.78 11.25
C ALA A 268 3.14 -4.71 11.18
N GLY A 269 3.98 -4.61 12.21
CA GLY A 269 5.12 -3.69 12.21
C GLY A 269 6.13 -3.98 11.10
N LEU A 270 6.43 -5.25 10.82
CA LEU A 270 7.31 -5.65 9.72
C LEU A 270 6.69 -5.32 8.37
N GLU A 271 5.39 -5.59 8.19
CA GLU A 271 4.66 -5.28 6.97
C GLU A 271 4.66 -3.77 6.69
N ASN A 272 4.26 -2.95 7.66
CA ASN A 272 4.27 -1.50 7.55
C ASN A 272 5.67 -0.95 7.23
N THR A 273 6.70 -1.50 7.87
CA THR A 273 8.09 -1.08 7.64
C THR A 273 8.55 -1.37 6.22
N LEU A 274 8.31 -2.58 5.70
CA LEU A 274 8.70 -2.95 4.35
C LEU A 274 7.90 -2.18 3.29
N GLN A 275 6.61 -1.94 3.53
CA GLN A 275 5.77 -1.11 2.65
C GLN A 275 6.24 0.34 2.64
N GLN A 276 6.55 0.94 3.79
CA GLN A 276 7.11 2.30 3.86
C GLN A 276 8.46 2.40 3.16
N MET A 277 9.34 1.40 3.30
CA MET A 277 10.60 1.36 2.56
C MET A 277 10.37 1.27 1.05
N ALA A 278 9.44 0.44 0.60
CA ALA A 278 9.09 0.31 -0.80
C ALA A 278 8.55 1.64 -1.35
N ASN A 279 7.68 2.33 -0.61
CA ASN A 279 7.11 3.63 -0.98
C ASN A 279 8.17 4.75 -0.98
N ASN A 280 9.01 4.80 0.06
CA ASN A 280 10.07 5.81 0.17
C ASN A 280 11.21 5.61 -0.84
N SER A 281 11.38 4.40 -1.39
CA SER A 281 12.37 4.14 -2.45
C SER A 281 12.08 4.91 -3.75
N ASN A 282 10.88 5.45 -3.91
CA ASN A 282 10.48 6.23 -5.09
C ASN A 282 11.15 7.60 -5.20
N GLY A 283 11.66 8.17 -4.09
CA GLY A 283 12.42 9.43 -4.07
C GLY A 283 13.95 9.25 -4.10
N VAL A 284 14.45 8.03 -4.19
CA VAL A 284 15.87 7.70 -4.08
C VAL A 284 16.54 7.66 -5.47
N ALA A 285 17.84 8.00 -5.52
CA ALA A 285 18.62 7.95 -6.76
C ALA A 285 18.52 6.56 -7.43
N TRP A 286 18.49 6.50 -8.75
CA TRP A 286 18.32 5.27 -9.54
C TRP A 286 19.34 4.15 -9.17
N ILE A 287 20.53 4.51 -8.71
CA ILE A 287 21.58 3.57 -8.27
C ILE A 287 21.17 2.89 -6.96
N ASP A 288 20.61 3.62 -5.98
CA ASP A 288 20.11 3.06 -4.73
C ASP A 288 19.01 2.03 -4.99
N ARG A 289 18.15 2.31 -6.00
CA ARG A 289 17.13 1.36 -6.44
C ARG A 289 17.72 0.05 -6.92
N ILE A 290 18.72 0.09 -7.79
CA ILE A 290 19.35 -1.12 -8.36
C ILE A 290 19.88 -2.04 -7.25
N VAL A 291 20.45 -1.47 -6.19
CA VAL A 291 21.06 -2.23 -5.10
C VAL A 291 20.03 -2.67 -4.06
N LEU A 292 19.06 -1.81 -3.74
CA LEU A 292 18.10 -2.02 -2.66
C LEU A 292 16.92 -2.92 -3.08
N HIS A 293 16.43 -2.78 -4.32
CA HIS A 293 15.23 -3.49 -4.78
C HIS A 293 15.30 -5.02 -4.66
N PRO A 294 16.37 -5.72 -5.05
CA PRO A 294 16.42 -7.18 -4.89
C PRO A 294 16.26 -7.63 -3.44
N ALA A 295 16.83 -6.87 -2.50
CA ALA A 295 16.71 -7.14 -1.08
C ALA A 295 15.29 -6.86 -0.55
N LEU A 296 14.67 -5.74 -0.95
CA LEU A 296 13.29 -5.39 -0.58
C LEU A 296 12.28 -6.39 -1.17
N ASP A 297 12.43 -6.73 -2.45
CA ASP A 297 11.55 -7.72 -3.09
C ASP A 297 11.65 -9.10 -2.41
N MET A 298 12.83 -9.48 -1.89
CA MET A 298 12.99 -10.69 -1.07
C MET A 298 12.20 -10.59 0.25
N GLY A 299 12.29 -9.46 0.95
CA GLY A 299 11.54 -9.22 2.18
C GLY A 299 10.02 -9.23 1.98
N LEU A 300 9.55 -8.56 0.92
CA LEU A 300 8.14 -8.54 0.54
C LEU A 300 7.63 -9.93 0.12
N TRP A 301 8.43 -10.68 -0.65
CA TRP A 301 8.11 -12.06 -1.02
C TRP A 301 7.96 -12.96 0.21
N PHE A 302 8.85 -12.83 1.20
CA PHE A 302 8.74 -13.53 2.47
C PHE A 302 7.44 -13.20 3.19
N LEU A 303 7.08 -11.92 3.32
CA LEU A 303 5.83 -11.51 3.96
C LEU A 303 4.61 -12.11 3.27
N ILE A 304 4.54 -12.04 1.95
CA ILE A 304 3.43 -12.61 1.18
C ILE A 304 3.28 -14.11 1.47
N LYS A 305 4.39 -14.85 1.54
CA LYS A 305 4.36 -16.29 1.82
C LYS A 305 3.94 -16.63 3.25
N PHE A 306 4.37 -15.84 4.22
CA PHE A 306 3.90 -15.98 5.60
C PHE A 306 2.46 -15.53 5.77
N HIS A 307 2.02 -14.51 5.05
CA HIS A 307 0.64 -14.02 5.12
C HIS A 307 -0.39 -15.10 4.77
N GLU A 308 -0.14 -15.91 3.75
CA GLU A 308 -0.99 -17.06 3.40
C GLU A 308 -1.13 -18.05 4.58
N THR A 309 -0.06 -18.27 5.33
CA THR A 309 -0.07 -19.20 6.48
C THR A 309 -0.71 -18.55 7.72
N VAL A 310 -0.48 -17.28 7.94
CA VAL A 310 -1.12 -16.51 9.01
C VAL A 310 -2.63 -16.53 8.82
N SER A 311 -3.11 -16.23 7.62
CA SER A 311 -4.53 -16.26 7.27
C SER A 311 -5.13 -17.67 7.39
N TYR A 312 -4.37 -18.72 7.03
CA TYR A 312 -4.79 -20.09 7.24
C TYR A 312 -5.06 -20.40 8.73
N TRP A 313 -4.13 -20.03 9.62
CA TRP A 313 -4.31 -20.23 11.06
C TRP A 313 -5.38 -19.31 11.65
N SER A 314 -5.55 -18.10 11.11
CA SER A 314 -6.63 -17.20 11.49
C SER A 314 -7.98 -17.88 11.25
N ARG A 315 -8.20 -18.43 10.05
CA ARG A 315 -9.45 -19.14 9.73
C ARG A 315 -9.72 -20.36 10.62
N ILE A 316 -8.68 -21.13 10.97
CA ILE A 316 -8.85 -22.25 11.93
C ILE A 316 -9.30 -21.74 13.30
N ARG A 317 -8.76 -20.60 13.75
CA ARG A 317 -9.16 -19.99 15.03
C ARG A 317 -10.58 -19.47 14.99
N GLU A 318 -11.00 -18.90 13.87
CA GLU A 318 -12.39 -18.48 13.67
C GLU A 318 -13.36 -19.65 13.87
N PHE A 319 -13.11 -20.79 13.23
CA PHE A 319 -13.94 -21.98 13.44
C PHE A 319 -13.94 -22.47 14.90
N ALA A 320 -12.81 -22.39 15.61
CA ALA A 320 -12.74 -22.76 17.03
C ALA A 320 -13.49 -21.74 17.91
N ALA A 321 -13.41 -20.44 17.58
CA ALA A 321 -14.18 -19.40 18.25
C ALA A 321 -15.68 -19.56 17.98
N ASP A 322 -16.08 -19.92 16.75
CA ASP A 322 -17.48 -20.24 16.41
C ASP A 322 -18.04 -21.39 17.26
N GLN A 323 -17.27 -22.47 17.44
CA GLN A 323 -17.66 -23.57 18.36
C GLN A 323 -17.80 -23.09 19.80
N THR A 324 -17.01 -22.10 20.20
CA THR A 324 -17.08 -21.52 21.54
C THR A 324 -18.31 -20.64 21.70
N GLY A 325 -18.62 -19.82 20.70
CA GLY A 325 -19.82 -19.02 20.64
C GLY A 325 -21.11 -19.88 20.64
N ALA A 326 -21.09 -20.96 19.87
CA ALA A 326 -22.19 -21.92 19.87
C ALA A 326 -22.42 -22.58 21.23
N ARG A 327 -21.37 -22.82 22.02
CA ARG A 327 -21.48 -23.33 23.41
C ARG A 327 -22.02 -22.28 24.38
N ALA A 328 -21.71 -21.00 24.16
CA ALA A 328 -22.20 -19.90 24.98
C ALA A 328 -23.73 -19.75 24.89
N SER A 329 -24.28 -19.99 23.70
CA SER A 329 -25.74 -19.92 23.44
C SER A 329 -26.22 -21.12 22.64
N SER A 330 -26.21 -21.06 21.31
CA SER A 330 -26.53 -22.19 20.43
C SER A 330 -25.89 -22.00 19.03
N PRO A 331 -25.72 -23.09 18.25
CA PRO A 331 -25.27 -22.98 16.85
C PRO A 331 -26.20 -22.10 15.99
N GLN A 332 -27.51 -22.21 16.20
CA GLN A 332 -28.52 -21.44 15.48
C GLN A 332 -28.42 -19.94 15.81
N ALA A 333 -28.26 -19.59 17.09
CA ALA A 333 -28.11 -18.20 17.51
C ALA A 333 -26.86 -17.55 16.90
N LEU A 334 -25.72 -18.26 16.90
CA LEU A 334 -24.50 -17.76 16.27
C LEU A 334 -24.66 -17.63 14.76
N SER A 335 -25.25 -18.63 14.09
CA SER A 335 -25.50 -18.58 12.64
C SER A 335 -26.41 -17.42 12.26
N SER A 336 -27.48 -17.19 13.04
CA SER A 336 -28.36 -16.03 12.85
C SER A 336 -27.62 -14.70 13.05
N ALA A 337 -26.78 -14.60 14.10
CA ALA A 337 -26.01 -13.40 14.37
C ALA A 337 -25.03 -13.08 13.23
N LEU A 338 -24.32 -14.10 12.71
CA LEU A 338 -23.40 -13.92 11.57
C LEU A 338 -24.12 -13.37 10.33
N LEU A 339 -25.25 -13.99 9.95
CA LEU A 339 -26.05 -13.50 8.82
C LEU A 339 -26.57 -12.09 9.05
N ARG A 340 -27.01 -11.80 10.27
CA ARG A 340 -27.56 -10.51 10.65
C ARG A 340 -26.52 -9.40 10.64
N ILE A 341 -25.33 -9.66 11.16
CA ILE A 341 -24.19 -8.71 11.11
C ILE A 341 -23.81 -8.43 9.66
N SER A 342 -23.64 -9.46 8.81
CA SER A 342 -23.34 -9.26 7.38
C SER A 342 -24.41 -8.42 6.68
N ALA A 343 -25.68 -8.75 6.86
CA ALA A 343 -26.78 -8.07 6.19
C ALA A 343 -26.98 -6.61 6.67
N LEU A 344 -26.67 -6.31 7.93
CA LEU A 344 -26.88 -4.98 8.53
C LEU A 344 -25.64 -4.08 8.47
N SER A 345 -24.46 -4.60 8.21
CA SER A 345 -23.20 -3.84 8.28
C SER A 345 -23.21 -2.62 7.37
N GLU A 346 -23.72 -2.74 6.15
CA GLU A 346 -23.82 -1.62 5.22
C GLU A 346 -24.80 -0.55 5.73
N MET A 347 -25.95 -0.96 6.24
CA MET A 347 -26.95 -0.03 6.79
C MET A 347 -26.39 0.71 8.01
N VAL A 348 -25.74 0.00 8.94
CA VAL A 348 -25.11 0.60 10.13
C VAL A 348 -24.03 1.59 9.71
N GLY A 349 -23.15 1.20 8.79
CA GLY A 349 -22.10 2.07 8.27
C GLY A 349 -22.66 3.32 7.58
N ASN A 350 -23.69 3.17 6.74
CA ASN A 350 -24.35 4.28 6.06
C ASN A 350 -25.05 5.23 7.04
N TYR A 351 -25.73 4.69 8.05
CA TYR A 351 -26.38 5.49 9.08
C TYR A 351 -25.34 6.34 9.85
N LEU A 352 -24.31 5.70 10.40
CA LEU A 352 -23.25 6.41 11.13
C LEU A 352 -22.57 7.47 10.27
N ASN A 353 -22.25 7.12 9.04
CA ASN A 353 -21.58 8.04 8.09
C ASN A 353 -22.48 9.23 7.73
N THR A 354 -23.78 9.00 7.55
CA THR A 354 -24.74 10.04 7.19
C THR A 354 -24.94 11.04 8.33
N VAL A 355 -25.01 10.55 9.57
CA VAL A 355 -25.12 11.40 10.76
C VAL A 355 -23.81 12.12 11.06
N MET A 356 -22.67 11.41 11.03
CA MET A 356 -21.35 12.02 11.27
C MET A 356 -21.01 13.08 10.22
N SER A 357 -21.39 12.88 8.95
CA SER A 357 -21.14 13.87 7.89
C SER A 357 -22.10 15.06 7.88
N GLY A 358 -23.06 15.13 8.81
CA GLY A 358 -24.05 16.22 8.89
C GLY A 358 -25.11 16.22 7.80
N LYS A 359 -25.15 15.17 6.95
CA LYS A 359 -26.19 15.02 5.92
C LYS A 359 -27.57 14.73 6.52
N GLN A 360 -27.58 14.22 7.72
CA GLN A 360 -28.77 14.02 8.53
C GLN A 360 -28.52 14.65 9.90
N GLN A 361 -29.55 15.31 10.45
CA GLN A 361 -29.46 15.87 11.80
C GLN A 361 -29.20 14.74 12.81
N ALA A 362 -28.23 14.95 13.71
CA ALA A 362 -27.93 13.99 14.77
C ALA A 362 -29.19 13.77 15.63
N PRO A 363 -29.61 12.52 15.86
CA PRO A 363 -30.73 12.25 16.74
C PRO A 363 -30.36 12.57 18.19
N GLN A 364 -31.35 12.84 19.03
CA GLN A 364 -31.10 13.03 20.47
C GLN A 364 -30.48 11.79 21.10
N GLU A 365 -30.83 10.62 20.59
CA GLU A 365 -30.31 9.33 21.01
C GLU A 365 -30.00 8.47 19.78
N TRP A 366 -28.73 8.15 19.58
CA TRP A 366 -28.20 7.52 18.36
C TRP A 366 -28.72 6.10 18.14
N ILE A 367 -28.93 5.31 19.22
CA ILE A 367 -29.44 3.94 19.10
C ILE A 367 -30.90 3.95 18.64
N SER A 368 -31.72 4.84 19.19
CA SER A 368 -33.12 4.97 18.73
C SER A 368 -33.21 5.37 17.25
N GLY A 369 -32.33 6.29 16.81
CA GLY A 369 -32.24 6.65 15.40
C GLY A 369 -31.81 5.46 14.52
N LEU A 370 -30.85 4.66 14.97
CA LEU A 370 -30.41 3.44 14.27
C LEU A 370 -31.53 2.40 14.19
N LEU A 371 -32.29 2.18 15.29
CA LEU A 371 -33.42 1.27 15.31
C LEU A 371 -34.55 1.71 14.36
N ASP A 372 -34.80 3.01 14.27
CA ASP A 372 -35.78 3.57 13.33
C ASP A 372 -35.33 3.37 11.87
N GLU A 373 -34.01 3.51 11.59
CA GLU A 373 -33.49 3.25 10.26
C GLU A 373 -33.54 1.75 9.90
N ALA A 374 -33.22 0.88 10.85
CA ALA A 374 -33.32 -0.56 10.67
C ALA A 374 -34.77 -1.03 10.42
N ARG A 375 -35.77 -0.36 11.01
CA ARG A 375 -37.21 -0.64 10.76
C ARG A 375 -37.67 -0.21 9.39
N LYS A 376 -37.09 0.85 8.82
CA LYS A 376 -37.40 1.33 7.47
C LYS A 376 -36.83 0.44 6.39
N THR A 377 -35.68 -0.22 6.69
CA THR A 377 -35.02 -1.12 5.77
C THR A 377 -35.78 -2.44 5.69
N ASN A 378 -36.70 -2.54 4.76
CA ASN A 378 -37.66 -3.66 4.67
C ASN A 378 -37.11 -4.95 4.03
N THR A 379 -35.89 -4.94 3.47
CA THR A 379 -35.32 -6.10 2.76
C THR A 379 -33.84 -6.22 3.01
N PHE A 380 -33.49 -7.18 3.85
CA PHE A 380 -32.09 -7.65 3.95
C PHE A 380 -31.92 -8.81 2.97
N ASP A 381 -31.21 -8.59 1.89
CA ASP A 381 -30.89 -9.67 0.95
C ASP A 381 -29.70 -10.49 1.47
N VAL A 382 -30.01 -11.40 2.39
CA VAL A 382 -29.04 -12.36 2.92
C VAL A 382 -28.44 -13.23 1.82
N GLN A 383 -29.22 -13.54 0.79
CA GLN A 383 -28.76 -14.38 -0.32
C GLN A 383 -27.68 -13.65 -1.13
N ALA A 384 -27.86 -12.39 -1.44
CA ALA A 384 -26.84 -11.58 -2.10
C ALA A 384 -25.56 -11.51 -1.24
N CYS A 385 -25.66 -11.27 0.06
CA CYS A 385 -24.51 -11.26 0.96
C CYS A 385 -23.74 -12.59 0.94
N LEU A 386 -24.44 -13.74 0.89
CA LEU A 386 -23.81 -15.05 0.85
C LEU A 386 -23.19 -15.41 -0.50
N GLU A 387 -23.70 -14.84 -1.60
CA GLU A 387 -23.21 -15.08 -2.97
C GLU A 387 -22.02 -14.17 -3.32
N ASP A 388 -21.98 -12.97 -2.79
CA ASP A 388 -20.90 -12.00 -3.04
C ASP A 388 -19.63 -12.30 -2.24
N GLU A 389 -19.70 -13.13 -1.19
CA GLU A 389 -18.54 -13.53 -0.42
C GLU A 389 -17.66 -14.53 -1.18
N ILE A 390 -16.61 -14.03 -1.85
CA ILE A 390 -15.59 -14.87 -2.50
C ILE A 390 -14.38 -14.97 -1.58
N GLN A 391 -14.10 -16.18 -1.07
CA GLN A 391 -12.95 -16.41 -0.22
C GLN A 391 -11.63 -16.25 -0.95
N HIS A 392 -10.80 -15.31 -0.51
CA HIS A 392 -9.43 -15.16 -0.97
C HIS A 392 -8.44 -15.85 0.00
N PRO A 393 -7.32 -16.42 -0.47
CA PRO A 393 -6.33 -17.08 0.40
C PRO A 393 -5.74 -16.20 1.50
N THR A 394 -5.80 -14.89 1.34
CA THR A 394 -5.29 -13.89 2.29
C THR A 394 -6.33 -13.38 3.28
N ASP A 395 -7.60 -13.78 3.16
CA ASP A 395 -8.63 -13.36 4.10
C ASP A 395 -8.38 -13.96 5.48
N SER A 396 -8.48 -13.13 6.49
CA SER A 396 -8.33 -13.52 7.90
C SER A 396 -9.54 -14.29 8.42
N HIS A 397 -10.73 -14.02 7.89
CA HIS A 397 -11.98 -14.69 8.26
C HIS A 397 -12.44 -15.63 7.15
N PRO A 398 -13.03 -16.80 7.49
CA PRO A 398 -13.74 -17.61 6.52
C PRO A 398 -15.01 -16.91 6.06
N VAL A 399 -15.50 -17.24 4.86
CA VAL A 399 -16.81 -16.77 4.39
C VAL A 399 -17.93 -17.24 5.34
N THR A 400 -18.95 -16.42 5.52
CA THR A 400 -20.07 -16.66 6.44
C THR A 400 -20.74 -18.01 6.21
N ARG A 401 -20.93 -18.41 4.97
CA ARG A 401 -21.46 -19.74 4.60
C ARG A 401 -20.64 -20.88 5.21
N ALA A 402 -19.31 -20.85 5.06
CA ALA A 402 -18.44 -21.91 5.57
C ALA A 402 -18.43 -21.96 7.12
N ARG A 403 -18.58 -20.82 7.80
CA ARG A 403 -18.69 -20.75 9.26
C ARG A 403 -19.99 -21.42 9.75
N ILE A 404 -21.12 -21.14 9.09
CA ILE A 404 -22.41 -21.72 9.43
C ILE A 404 -22.43 -23.24 9.16
N GLU A 405 -21.92 -23.68 8.02
CA GLU A 405 -21.79 -25.10 7.68
C GLU A 405 -20.90 -25.87 8.68
N ALA A 406 -19.83 -25.24 9.18
CA ALA A 406 -18.95 -25.84 10.21
C ALA A 406 -19.61 -25.98 11.60
N LEU A 407 -20.75 -25.31 11.82
CA LEU A 407 -21.60 -25.44 13.00
C LEU A 407 -22.70 -26.51 12.83
N ASP A 408 -22.68 -27.27 11.74
CA ASP A 408 -23.73 -28.23 11.35
C ASP A 408 -25.14 -27.61 11.23
N VAL A 409 -25.23 -26.31 10.92
CA VAL A 409 -26.48 -25.59 10.72
C VAL A 409 -26.76 -25.46 9.21
N LYS A 410 -27.97 -25.79 8.81
CA LYS A 410 -28.42 -25.60 7.42
C LYS A 410 -28.89 -24.17 7.22
N ILE A 411 -28.47 -23.56 6.12
CA ILE A 411 -28.97 -22.25 5.67
C ILE A 411 -30.29 -22.50 4.94
N ASP A 412 -31.37 -22.55 5.69
CA ASP A 412 -32.73 -22.75 5.21
C ASP A 412 -33.60 -21.49 5.43
N ASP A 413 -34.81 -21.52 4.89
CA ASP A 413 -35.74 -20.41 4.99
C ASP A 413 -36.06 -20.04 6.45
N SER A 414 -35.99 -21.00 7.38
CA SER A 414 -36.21 -20.77 8.81
C SER A 414 -35.09 -19.92 9.42
N LEU A 415 -33.83 -20.28 9.15
CA LEU A 415 -32.68 -19.51 9.60
C LEU A 415 -32.65 -18.12 8.98
N ILE A 416 -32.94 -18.02 7.67
CA ILE A 416 -33.00 -16.74 6.97
C ILE A 416 -34.10 -15.86 7.54
N ALA A 417 -35.33 -16.39 7.72
CA ALA A 417 -36.42 -15.65 8.32
C ALA A 417 -36.09 -15.18 9.75
N HIS A 418 -35.41 -16.00 10.53
CA HIS A 418 -34.95 -15.61 11.88
C HIS A 418 -33.89 -14.52 11.84
N ALA A 419 -32.92 -14.60 10.95
CA ALA A 419 -31.86 -13.60 10.79
C ALA A 419 -32.39 -12.26 10.23
N THR A 420 -33.41 -12.30 9.35
CA THR A 420 -33.99 -11.11 8.72
C THR A 420 -35.24 -10.57 9.45
N ARG A 421 -35.58 -11.12 10.60
CA ARG A 421 -36.68 -10.62 11.40
C ARG A 421 -36.52 -9.12 11.69
N GLN A 422 -37.66 -8.41 11.78
CA GLN A 422 -37.64 -7.02 12.20
C GLN A 422 -37.05 -6.85 13.60
N VAL A 423 -36.35 -5.75 13.81
CA VAL A 423 -35.74 -5.41 15.11
C VAL A 423 -36.88 -5.15 16.11
N SER A 424 -36.87 -5.89 17.22
CA SER A 424 -37.83 -5.79 18.30
C SER A 424 -37.29 -4.93 19.45
N GLU A 425 -38.11 -3.99 19.93
CA GLU A 425 -37.76 -3.25 21.16
C GLU A 425 -37.55 -4.16 22.36
N GLY A 426 -38.32 -5.28 22.43
CA GLY A 426 -38.20 -6.25 23.50
C GLY A 426 -36.86 -6.97 23.52
N ASP A 427 -36.24 -7.21 22.35
CA ASP A 427 -34.92 -7.82 22.25
C ASP A 427 -33.86 -6.93 22.89
N PHE A 428 -33.86 -5.64 22.52
CA PHE A 428 -32.95 -4.67 23.09
C PHE A 428 -33.22 -4.40 24.58
N ALA A 429 -34.49 -4.32 24.99
CA ALA A 429 -34.84 -4.13 26.38
C ALA A 429 -34.34 -5.28 27.28
N SER A 430 -34.41 -6.53 26.80
CA SER A 430 -33.91 -7.69 27.53
C SER A 430 -32.39 -7.66 27.75
N LEU A 431 -31.62 -7.16 26.77
CA LEU A 431 -30.19 -6.91 26.89
C LEU A 431 -29.93 -5.67 27.76
N GLY A 432 -30.70 -4.61 27.55
CA GLY A 432 -30.60 -3.35 28.32
C GLY A 432 -30.77 -3.53 29.80
N ALA A 433 -31.62 -4.48 30.24
CA ALA A 433 -31.82 -4.81 31.63
C ALA A 433 -30.55 -5.33 32.35
N LEU A 434 -29.54 -5.77 31.59
CA LEU A 434 -28.25 -6.22 32.15
C LEU A 434 -27.32 -5.05 32.52
N PHE A 435 -27.55 -3.89 31.94
CA PHE A 435 -26.72 -2.70 32.19
C PHE A 435 -27.33 -1.86 33.32
N GLY A 436 -26.56 -1.65 34.38
CA GLY A 436 -26.91 -0.63 35.38
C GLY A 436 -26.69 0.75 34.81
N GLY A 437 -27.75 1.58 34.78
CA GLY A 437 -27.64 2.94 34.23
C GLY A 437 -27.42 3.01 32.72
N LEU A 438 -27.92 2.04 31.93
CA LEU A 438 -27.78 2.03 30.48
C LEU A 438 -28.25 3.34 29.82
N GLU A 439 -29.38 3.90 30.30
CA GLU A 439 -29.91 5.16 29.77
C GLU A 439 -28.93 6.32 29.94
N GLU A 440 -28.24 6.37 31.10
CA GLU A 440 -27.23 7.39 31.38
C GLU A 440 -26.00 7.20 30.47
N VAL A 441 -25.55 5.95 30.28
CA VAL A 441 -24.44 5.62 29.38
C VAL A 441 -24.80 5.97 27.95
N ARG A 442 -25.98 5.58 27.47
CA ARG A 442 -26.48 5.89 26.11
C ARG A 442 -26.59 7.39 25.89
N ALA A 443 -27.16 8.13 26.85
CA ALA A 443 -27.30 9.57 26.77
C ALA A 443 -25.94 10.28 26.74
N SER A 444 -25.02 9.89 27.63
CA SER A 444 -23.66 10.44 27.69
C SER A 444 -22.89 10.16 26.40
N MET A 445 -22.97 8.93 25.89
CA MET A 445 -22.29 8.56 24.64
C MET A 445 -22.93 9.25 23.43
N SER A 446 -24.26 9.34 23.36
CA SER A 446 -24.95 10.06 22.28
C SER A 446 -24.60 11.55 22.29
N GLN A 447 -24.47 12.15 23.46
CA GLN A 447 -24.02 13.54 23.60
C GLN A 447 -22.58 13.68 23.10
N SER A 448 -21.66 12.84 23.57
CA SER A 448 -20.25 12.87 23.14
C SER A 448 -20.12 12.72 21.62
N LEU A 449 -20.83 11.76 21.03
CA LEU A 449 -20.83 11.56 19.59
C LEU A 449 -21.43 12.73 18.81
N THR A 450 -22.46 13.35 19.35
CA THR A 450 -23.06 14.54 18.74
C THR A 450 -22.10 15.71 18.76
N GLU A 451 -21.38 15.91 19.88
CA GLU A 451 -20.34 16.92 19.99
C GLU A 451 -19.18 16.65 19.01
N GLU A 452 -18.71 15.40 18.92
CA GLU A 452 -17.71 14.97 17.95
C GLU A 452 -18.17 15.18 16.51
N ALA A 453 -19.43 14.83 16.19
CA ALA A 453 -19.98 15.03 14.85
C ALA A 453 -20.09 16.52 14.49
N VAL A 454 -20.50 17.37 15.42
CA VAL A 454 -20.55 18.83 15.23
C VAL A 454 -19.14 19.38 15.01
N GLN A 455 -18.19 18.96 15.82
CA GLN A 455 -16.77 19.39 15.66
C GLN A 455 -16.20 18.91 14.32
N TYR A 456 -16.39 17.63 13.98
CA TYR A 456 -15.94 17.06 12.71
C TYR A 456 -16.53 17.81 11.51
N ASN A 457 -17.84 18.11 11.54
CA ASN A 457 -18.51 18.85 10.48
C ASN A 457 -18.01 20.29 10.37
N ALA A 458 -17.73 20.94 11.51
CA ALA A 458 -17.18 22.28 11.52
C ALA A 458 -15.75 22.30 10.93
N GLU A 459 -14.91 21.35 11.33
CA GLU A 459 -13.56 21.18 10.79
C GLU A 459 -13.60 20.82 9.29
N HIS A 460 -14.51 19.91 8.89
CA HIS A 460 -14.71 19.55 7.49
C HIS A 460 -15.18 20.73 6.64
N GLN A 461 -16.17 21.49 7.14
CA GLN A 461 -16.63 22.71 6.49
C GLN A 461 -15.51 23.73 6.32
N GLN A 462 -14.72 23.97 7.37
CA GLN A 462 -13.56 24.85 7.33
C GLN A 462 -12.50 24.36 6.33
N MET A 463 -12.25 23.05 6.28
CA MET A 463 -11.36 22.43 5.32
C MET A 463 -11.89 22.63 3.87
N LEU A 464 -13.17 22.38 3.62
CA LEU A 464 -13.80 22.61 2.31
C LEU A 464 -13.68 24.08 1.90
N GLU A 465 -13.99 25.02 2.79
CA GLU A 465 -13.84 26.45 2.52
C GLU A 465 -12.39 26.83 2.21
N SER A 466 -11.45 26.31 2.99
CA SER A 466 -10.01 26.53 2.74
C SER A 466 -9.55 25.98 1.42
N HIS A 467 -10.03 24.79 1.02
CA HIS A 467 -9.71 24.19 -0.27
C HIS A 467 -10.41 24.90 -1.44
N ALA A 468 -11.65 25.36 -1.27
CA ALA A 468 -12.42 26.01 -2.32
C ALA A 468 -11.79 27.31 -2.83
N VAL A 469 -11.07 28.04 -1.97
CA VAL A 469 -10.35 29.27 -2.32
C VAL A 469 -8.99 29.01 -2.99
N LEU A 470 -8.50 27.76 -2.95
CA LEU A 470 -7.29 27.38 -3.66
C LEU A 470 -7.61 27.19 -5.16
N ALA A 471 -6.59 27.20 -6.00
CA ALA A 471 -6.71 26.89 -7.43
C ALA A 471 -7.85 27.68 -8.14
N THR A 472 -7.95 28.98 -7.88
CA THR A 472 -8.94 29.88 -8.52
C THR A 472 -8.48 30.40 -9.87
N GLU A 473 -7.17 30.41 -10.12
CA GLU A 473 -6.56 30.83 -11.39
C GLU A 473 -6.16 29.62 -12.21
N SER A 474 -5.97 29.82 -13.52
CA SER A 474 -5.48 28.76 -14.39
C SER A 474 -3.95 28.71 -14.35
N CYS A 475 -3.38 27.52 -14.35
CA CYS A 475 -1.95 27.34 -14.50
C CYS A 475 -1.61 26.42 -15.67
N GLU A 476 -0.53 26.75 -16.37
CA GLU A 476 -0.06 25.96 -17.49
C GLU A 476 1.16 25.13 -17.09
N ILE A 477 1.14 23.85 -17.40
CA ILE A 477 2.25 22.93 -17.18
C ILE A 477 2.92 22.63 -18.52
N TRP A 478 4.20 22.99 -18.61
CA TRP A 478 5.02 22.88 -19.80
C TRP A 478 6.11 21.83 -19.63
N ARG A 479 6.48 21.16 -20.74
CA ARG A 479 7.66 20.29 -20.73
C ARG A 479 8.91 21.11 -21.04
N ASP A 480 9.95 21.03 -20.19
CA ASP A 480 11.24 21.67 -20.45
C ASP A 480 12.13 20.79 -21.32
N ASN A 481 12.06 21.02 -22.61
CA ASN A 481 12.85 20.28 -23.59
C ASN A 481 14.14 21.02 -23.99
N LYS A 482 14.43 22.21 -23.45
CA LYS A 482 15.53 23.08 -23.94
C LYS A 482 16.89 22.40 -23.88
N LYS A 483 17.24 21.80 -22.73
CA LYS A 483 18.53 21.10 -22.56
C LYS A 483 18.64 19.87 -23.47
N LYS A 484 17.56 19.09 -23.60
CA LYS A 484 17.52 17.89 -24.46
C LYS A 484 17.60 18.27 -25.94
N VAL A 485 16.88 19.31 -26.36
CA VAL A 485 16.94 19.85 -27.72
C VAL A 485 18.34 20.35 -28.06
N LEU A 486 18.97 21.10 -27.15
CA LEU A 486 20.33 21.61 -27.36
C LEU A 486 21.35 20.46 -27.51
N LEU A 487 21.31 19.50 -26.61
CA LEU A 487 22.23 18.33 -26.61
C LEU A 487 22.04 17.48 -27.87
N GLN A 488 20.79 17.18 -28.25
CA GLN A 488 20.50 16.39 -29.45
C GLN A 488 20.83 17.15 -30.74
N SER A 489 20.62 18.50 -30.79
CA SER A 489 21.02 19.32 -31.90
C SER A 489 22.54 19.30 -32.08
N ALA A 490 23.31 19.45 -31.00
CA ALA A 490 24.76 19.34 -31.02
C ALA A 490 25.22 17.93 -31.47
N GLY A 491 24.56 16.88 -31.00
CA GLY A 491 24.83 15.49 -31.42
C GLY A 491 24.54 15.25 -32.91
N ALA A 492 23.40 15.75 -33.40
CA ALA A 492 23.05 15.68 -34.83
C ALA A 492 24.05 16.43 -35.70
N ALA A 493 24.45 17.65 -35.30
CA ALA A 493 25.47 18.43 -35.99
C ALA A 493 26.83 17.71 -36.02
N PHE A 494 27.23 17.13 -34.88
CA PHE A 494 28.47 16.34 -34.80
C PHE A 494 28.44 15.13 -35.74
N LEU A 495 27.35 14.35 -35.72
CA LEU A 495 27.19 13.19 -36.61
C LEU A 495 27.20 13.61 -38.10
N MET A 496 26.60 14.76 -38.43
CA MET A 496 26.59 15.29 -39.76
C MET A 496 28.01 15.66 -40.24
N VAL A 497 28.76 16.38 -39.38
CA VAL A 497 30.17 16.75 -39.67
C VAL A 497 31.04 15.51 -39.85
N MET A 498 30.92 14.54 -38.93
CA MET A 498 31.66 13.28 -39.02
C MET A 498 31.30 12.46 -40.26
N GLY A 499 30.01 12.46 -40.65
CA GLY A 499 29.54 11.83 -41.87
C GLY A 499 30.12 12.47 -43.14
N PHE A 500 30.18 13.82 -43.19
CA PHE A 500 30.83 14.54 -44.29
C PHE A 500 32.35 14.33 -44.34
N LEU A 501 33.02 14.42 -43.19
CA LEU A 501 34.47 14.18 -43.11
C LEU A 501 34.84 12.76 -43.56
N SER A 502 34.02 11.77 -43.22
CA SER A 502 34.26 10.38 -43.61
C SER A 502 34.08 10.12 -45.11
N LEU A 503 33.44 11.01 -45.87
CA LEU A 503 33.38 10.91 -47.34
C LEU A 503 34.75 11.04 -48.01
N PHE A 504 35.70 11.74 -47.38
CA PHE A 504 37.06 11.91 -47.87
C PHE A 504 37.99 10.74 -47.52
N ALA A 505 37.53 9.76 -46.71
CA ALA A 505 38.34 8.59 -46.37
C ALA A 505 38.13 7.47 -47.42
N PRO A 506 39.16 6.77 -47.87
CA PRO A 506 39.05 5.69 -48.85
C PRO A 506 38.18 4.55 -48.28
N ASN A 507 37.30 4.01 -49.10
CA ASN A 507 36.39 2.89 -48.78
C ASN A 507 35.33 3.13 -47.67
N SER A 508 34.95 4.37 -47.40
CA SER A 508 34.05 4.73 -46.30
C SER A 508 32.64 5.16 -46.71
N SER A 509 32.27 5.06 -48.00
CA SER A 509 30.99 5.55 -48.51
C SER A 509 29.74 5.00 -47.80
N GLY A 510 29.71 3.73 -47.47
CA GLY A 510 28.60 3.12 -46.71
C GLY A 510 28.50 3.62 -45.28
N PHE A 511 29.65 3.84 -44.60
CA PHE A 511 29.68 4.36 -43.24
C PHE A 511 29.31 5.85 -43.18
N SER A 512 29.74 6.61 -44.19
CA SER A 512 29.38 8.02 -44.33
C SER A 512 27.87 8.20 -44.53
N LEU A 513 27.26 7.39 -45.41
CA LEU A 513 25.82 7.41 -45.63
C LEU A 513 25.06 7.05 -44.37
N PHE A 514 25.51 6.05 -43.60
CA PHE A 514 24.94 5.68 -42.33
C PHE A 514 24.96 6.82 -41.30
N LEU A 515 26.11 7.50 -41.14
CA LEU A 515 26.22 8.65 -40.22
C LEU A 515 25.33 9.81 -40.62
N ILE A 516 25.24 10.14 -41.91
CA ILE A 516 24.38 11.20 -42.40
C ILE A 516 22.88 10.85 -42.20
N THR A 517 22.49 9.64 -42.50
CA THR A 517 21.09 9.21 -42.28
C THR A 517 20.73 9.19 -40.78
N LEU A 518 21.66 8.75 -39.91
CA LEU A 518 21.49 8.80 -38.46
C LEU A 518 21.37 10.25 -37.95
N ALA A 519 22.22 11.18 -38.47
CA ALA A 519 22.14 12.58 -38.13
C ALA A 519 20.78 13.20 -38.53
N TRP A 520 20.27 12.87 -39.71
CA TRP A 520 18.94 13.30 -40.16
C TRP A 520 17.82 12.76 -39.25
N PHE A 521 17.90 11.49 -38.85
CA PHE A 521 16.94 10.89 -37.92
C PHE A 521 16.97 11.60 -36.57
N VAL A 522 18.15 11.83 -36.00
CA VAL A 522 18.32 12.57 -34.73
C VAL A 522 17.79 14.01 -34.88
N ALA A 523 18.07 14.69 -35.98
CA ALA A 523 17.58 16.04 -36.26
C ALA A 523 16.04 16.08 -36.33
N MET A 524 15.42 15.09 -36.99
CA MET A 524 13.97 14.97 -37.07
C MET A 524 13.34 14.73 -35.67
N MET A 525 13.92 13.86 -34.86
CA MET A 525 13.50 13.64 -33.48
C MET A 525 13.63 14.90 -32.64
N THR A 526 14.74 15.62 -32.79
CA THR A 526 14.98 16.91 -32.11
C THR A 526 13.96 17.96 -32.51
N PHE A 527 13.62 18.05 -33.78
CA PHE A 527 12.57 18.95 -34.28
C PHE A 527 11.19 18.63 -33.68
N MET A 528 10.84 17.33 -33.57
CA MET A 528 9.61 16.90 -32.90
C MET A 528 9.60 17.30 -31.42
N LEU A 529 10.71 17.12 -30.71
CA LEU A 529 10.87 17.54 -29.31
C LEU A 529 10.75 19.07 -29.16
N TYR A 530 11.40 19.83 -30.04
CA TYR A 530 11.31 21.27 -30.06
C TYR A 530 9.87 21.77 -30.29
N ARG A 531 9.16 21.16 -31.24
CA ARG A 531 7.76 21.50 -31.53
C ARG A 531 6.85 21.14 -30.35
N SER A 532 7.16 20.05 -29.61
CA SER A 532 6.37 19.64 -28.45
C SER A 532 6.50 20.61 -27.27
N GLY A 533 7.59 21.34 -27.16
CA GLY A 533 7.80 22.34 -26.10
C GLY A 533 7.17 23.71 -26.38
N LYS A 534 6.49 23.88 -27.53
CA LYS A 534 5.85 25.16 -27.90
C LYS A 534 4.39 25.31 -27.44
N THR A 535 3.78 24.24 -26.93
CA THR A 535 2.42 24.25 -26.38
C THR A 535 2.44 23.69 -24.97
N PRO A 536 1.58 24.18 -24.06
CA PRO A 536 1.46 23.57 -22.74
C PRO A 536 1.08 22.10 -22.86
N LEU A 537 1.57 21.30 -21.95
CA LEU A 537 1.21 19.88 -21.86
C LEU A 537 -0.18 19.73 -21.25
N TYR A 538 -0.38 20.47 -20.16
CA TYR A 538 -1.66 20.58 -19.47
C TYR A 538 -1.94 22.05 -19.14
N THR A 539 -3.22 22.43 -19.16
CA THR A 539 -3.71 23.65 -18.55
C THR A 539 -4.69 23.22 -17.45
N PHE A 540 -4.33 23.46 -16.21
CA PHE A 540 -5.21 23.26 -15.08
C PHE A 540 -6.05 24.50 -14.88
N THR A 541 -7.34 24.40 -15.14
CA THR A 541 -8.31 25.47 -14.88
C THR A 541 -9.08 25.18 -13.60
N PRO A 542 -9.77 26.14 -13.01
CA PRO A 542 -10.56 25.88 -11.80
C PRO A 542 -11.62 24.78 -11.92
N THR A 543 -12.06 24.43 -13.14
CA THR A 543 -13.14 23.49 -13.39
C THR A 543 -12.74 22.23 -14.14
N HIS A 544 -11.67 22.26 -14.92
CA HIS A 544 -11.28 21.17 -15.80
C HIS A 544 -9.78 21.17 -16.13
N ILE A 545 -9.31 20.05 -16.66
CA ILE A 545 -7.97 19.87 -17.20
C ILE A 545 -8.07 19.94 -18.72
N GLU A 546 -7.34 20.87 -19.34
CA GLU A 546 -7.16 20.90 -20.79
C GLU A 546 -5.86 20.18 -21.16
N CYS A 547 -5.90 19.36 -22.20
CA CYS A 547 -4.73 18.75 -22.82
C CYS A 547 -4.91 18.71 -24.32
N SER A 548 -3.91 19.20 -25.07
CA SER A 548 -3.95 19.25 -26.54
C SER A 548 -4.04 17.88 -27.22
N ASP A 549 -3.87 16.80 -26.47
CA ASP A 549 -3.92 15.42 -26.96
C ASP A 549 -5.31 14.80 -26.82
N LEU A 550 -6.29 15.51 -26.23
CA LEU A 550 -7.65 15.04 -25.95
C LEU A 550 -8.68 15.75 -26.83
N ASP A 551 -9.80 15.06 -27.08
CA ASP A 551 -10.95 15.57 -27.83
C ASP A 551 -11.83 16.52 -27.02
N LYS A 552 -11.81 16.38 -25.68
CA LYS A 552 -12.54 17.24 -24.75
C LYS A 552 -11.75 17.39 -23.44
N PRO A 553 -11.95 18.48 -22.68
CA PRO A 553 -11.34 18.65 -21.37
C PRO A 553 -11.86 17.60 -20.37
N ILE A 554 -11.08 17.37 -19.31
CA ILE A 554 -11.43 16.48 -18.20
C ILE A 554 -11.98 17.34 -17.06
N GLU A 555 -13.22 17.14 -16.68
CA GLU A 555 -13.79 17.79 -15.51
C GLU A 555 -13.20 17.21 -14.24
N TRP A 556 -12.76 18.06 -13.30
CA TRP A 556 -12.21 17.62 -12.02
C TRP A 556 -13.21 16.77 -11.22
N THR A 557 -14.48 17.15 -11.25
CA THR A 557 -15.57 16.46 -10.53
C THR A 557 -15.94 15.11 -11.12
N ALA A 558 -15.43 14.77 -12.30
CA ALA A 558 -15.58 13.44 -12.89
C ALA A 558 -14.51 12.44 -12.38
N ILE A 559 -13.45 12.92 -11.72
CA ILE A 559 -12.37 12.13 -11.17
C ILE A 559 -12.74 11.77 -9.73
N THR A 560 -12.94 10.49 -9.43
CA THR A 560 -13.25 10.00 -8.07
C THR A 560 -12.01 9.65 -7.26
N GLY A 561 -10.90 9.38 -7.93
CA GLY A 561 -9.63 9.03 -7.32
C GLY A 561 -8.52 8.98 -8.33
N PHE A 562 -7.30 8.88 -7.85
CA PHE A 562 -6.15 8.70 -8.72
C PHE A 562 -5.04 7.92 -8.00
N ASP A 563 -4.24 7.20 -8.79
CA ASP A 563 -3.02 6.53 -8.36
C ASP A 563 -1.81 7.10 -9.08
N VAL A 564 -0.66 7.11 -8.43
CA VAL A 564 0.59 7.55 -9.05
C VAL A 564 1.48 6.36 -9.30
N GLU A 565 1.71 6.06 -10.58
CA GLU A 565 2.64 5.02 -10.99
C GLU A 565 3.93 5.62 -11.55
N GLU A 566 5.05 5.05 -11.17
CA GLU A 566 6.34 5.47 -11.67
C GLU A 566 6.71 4.71 -12.96
N ARG A 567 7.18 5.44 -13.98
CA ARG A 567 7.71 4.90 -15.23
C ARG A 567 9.01 5.59 -15.63
N HIS A 568 10.07 4.82 -15.76
CA HIS A 568 11.43 5.20 -16.23
C HIS A 568 11.86 6.65 -15.94
N GLU A 569 11.33 7.64 -16.64
CA GLU A 569 11.63 9.08 -16.49
C GLU A 569 10.38 9.94 -16.24
N ALA A 570 9.24 9.32 -15.89
CA ALA A 570 7.97 10.03 -15.74
C ALA A 570 7.12 9.40 -14.62
N LEU A 571 6.31 10.22 -13.96
CA LEU A 571 5.22 9.77 -13.11
C LEU A 571 3.94 9.73 -13.93
N CYS A 572 3.11 8.72 -13.72
CA CYS A 572 1.82 8.58 -14.37
C CYS A 572 0.71 8.71 -13.34
N ILE A 573 -0.15 9.72 -13.48
CA ILE A 573 -1.36 9.89 -12.68
C ILE A 573 -2.45 9.10 -13.36
N VAL A 574 -2.80 7.94 -12.80
CA VAL A 574 -3.85 7.04 -13.29
C VAL A 574 -5.17 7.47 -12.67
N LEU A 575 -6.15 7.83 -13.50
CA LEU A 575 -7.41 8.42 -13.06
C LEU A 575 -8.50 7.36 -12.93
N SER A 576 -9.26 7.42 -11.83
CA SER A 576 -10.49 6.69 -11.60
C SER A 576 -11.68 7.62 -11.86
N TRP A 577 -12.73 7.10 -12.51
CA TRP A 577 -13.85 7.89 -13.00
C TRP A 577 -15.13 7.63 -12.24
N ARG A 578 -15.96 8.66 -12.10
CA ARG A 578 -17.32 8.55 -11.60
C ARG A 578 -18.11 7.59 -12.50
N GLU A 579 -18.98 6.79 -11.90
CA GLU A 579 -19.85 5.87 -12.59
C GLU A 579 -20.67 6.56 -13.69
N GLY A 580 -20.73 5.95 -14.87
CA GLY A 580 -21.39 6.54 -16.03
C GLY A 580 -20.62 7.62 -16.78
N TYR A 581 -19.49 8.12 -16.28
CA TYR A 581 -18.67 9.10 -17.00
C TYR A 581 -17.93 8.45 -18.17
N GLN A 582 -18.01 9.09 -19.34
CA GLN A 582 -17.25 8.68 -20.52
C GLN A 582 -15.95 9.50 -20.62
N PRO A 583 -14.79 8.88 -20.38
CA PRO A 583 -13.50 9.58 -20.47
C PRO A 583 -13.25 10.12 -21.87
N PRO A 584 -12.46 11.21 -22.01
CA PRO A 584 -12.12 11.79 -23.30
C PRO A 584 -11.30 10.82 -24.14
N LYS A 585 -11.38 10.98 -25.46
CA LYS A 585 -10.63 10.17 -26.41
C LYS A 585 -9.30 10.84 -26.76
N LYS A 586 -8.27 10.02 -26.89
CA LYS A 586 -6.96 10.49 -27.34
C LYS A 586 -6.97 10.73 -28.85
N LEU A 587 -6.63 11.96 -29.28
CA LEU A 587 -6.62 12.38 -30.68
C LEU A 587 -5.36 11.96 -31.44
N LYS A 588 -4.19 11.87 -30.76
CA LYS A 588 -2.89 11.64 -31.40
C LYS A 588 -2.30 10.29 -31.04
N ARG A 589 -1.67 9.60 -32.00
CA ARG A 589 -1.01 8.30 -31.78
C ARG A 589 0.27 8.38 -30.96
N MET A 590 0.99 9.51 -30.95
CA MET A 590 2.20 9.66 -30.15
C MET A 590 1.87 9.97 -28.69
N VAL A 591 2.59 9.30 -27.78
CA VAL A 591 2.48 9.54 -26.35
C VAL A 591 3.14 10.88 -26.01
N ARG A 592 2.34 11.90 -25.67
CA ARG A 592 2.85 13.20 -25.19
C ARG A 592 2.53 13.39 -23.72
N GLY A 593 1.26 13.57 -23.38
CA GLY A 593 0.79 13.82 -22.04
C GLY A 593 -0.18 12.76 -21.53
N VAL A 594 -0.79 11.97 -22.43
CA VAL A 594 -1.87 11.06 -22.08
C VAL A 594 -1.62 9.67 -22.62
N GLU A 595 -1.84 8.66 -21.81
CA GLU A 595 -1.81 7.25 -22.20
C GLU A 595 -3.16 6.58 -21.95
N ASN A 596 -3.64 5.82 -22.93
CA ASN A 596 -4.82 4.99 -22.79
C ASN A 596 -4.38 3.53 -22.61
N ARG A 597 -4.73 2.91 -21.48
CA ARG A 597 -4.30 1.55 -21.11
C ARG A 597 -5.44 0.55 -21.25
N GLY A 598 -5.50 -0.09 -22.42
CA GLY A 598 -6.29 -1.30 -22.64
C GLY A 598 -7.82 -1.16 -22.62
N VAL A 599 -8.48 -2.26 -22.91
CA VAL A 599 -9.93 -2.39 -22.89
C VAL A 599 -10.44 -2.22 -21.45
N GLY A 600 -10.96 -1.06 -21.15
CA GLY A 600 -11.76 -0.81 -19.98
C GLY A 600 -11.13 -0.06 -18.83
N LYS A 601 -10.56 1.12 -18.97
CA LYS A 601 -10.59 2.14 -17.89
C LYS A 601 -9.30 2.81 -17.38
N LEU A 602 -8.11 2.53 -17.80
CA LEU A 602 -6.96 3.24 -17.25
C LEU A 602 -6.49 4.36 -18.18
N PHE A 603 -6.94 5.57 -17.88
CA PHE A 603 -6.48 6.79 -18.48
C PHE A 603 -5.40 7.40 -17.58
N ALA A 604 -4.21 7.64 -18.10
CA ALA A 604 -3.10 8.17 -17.32
C ALA A 604 -2.57 9.48 -17.90
N LEU A 605 -2.40 10.47 -17.03
CA LEU A 605 -1.65 11.69 -17.34
C LEU A 605 -0.16 11.44 -17.06
N ILE A 606 0.71 11.84 -17.99
CA ILE A 606 2.15 11.62 -17.89
C ILE A 606 2.84 12.89 -17.40
N VAL A 607 3.48 12.82 -16.24
CA VAL A 607 4.26 13.92 -15.66
C VAL A 607 5.74 13.60 -15.80
N TYR A 608 6.46 14.42 -16.55
CA TYR A 608 7.90 14.24 -16.78
C TYR A 608 8.74 14.86 -15.66
N ALA A 609 9.99 14.43 -15.53
CA ALA A 609 10.91 15.01 -14.56
C ALA A 609 11.25 16.48 -14.87
N ASP A 610 11.26 16.84 -16.19
CA ASP A 610 11.64 18.16 -16.66
C ASP A 610 10.38 18.97 -16.99
N MET A 611 9.79 19.64 -16.00
CA MET A 611 8.55 20.40 -16.16
C MET A 611 8.76 21.87 -15.78
N ARG A 612 7.91 22.75 -16.33
CA ARG A 612 7.80 24.16 -15.96
C ARG A 612 6.35 24.54 -15.75
N LYS A 613 6.09 25.27 -14.67
CA LYS A 613 4.81 25.93 -14.41
C LYS A 613 4.85 27.34 -14.96
N ALA A 614 3.83 27.73 -15.73
CA ALA A 614 3.61 29.10 -16.13
C ALA A 614 2.35 29.64 -15.47
N GLN A 615 2.50 30.70 -14.72
CA GLN A 615 1.45 31.48 -14.10
C GLN A 615 1.82 32.97 -14.24
N ASP A 616 0.88 33.85 -14.57
CA ASP A 616 1.11 35.28 -14.75
C ASP A 616 2.25 35.62 -15.73
N GLY A 617 2.43 34.82 -16.79
CA GLY A 617 3.46 35.03 -17.80
C GLY A 617 4.87 34.62 -17.40
N THR A 618 5.12 34.21 -16.15
CA THR A 618 6.41 33.72 -15.68
C THR A 618 6.48 32.19 -15.75
N LYS A 619 7.62 31.63 -16.22
CA LYS A 619 7.87 30.20 -16.30
C LYS A 619 8.92 29.78 -15.29
N THR A 620 8.51 29.06 -14.25
CA THR A 620 9.39 28.52 -13.22
C THR A 620 9.60 27.02 -13.39
N GLU A 621 10.79 26.52 -13.06
CA GLU A 621 11.02 25.06 -13.00
C GLU A 621 10.20 24.45 -11.87
N ILE A 622 9.57 23.31 -12.14
CA ILE A 622 8.74 22.59 -11.17
C ILE A 622 9.10 21.09 -11.23
N SER A 623 9.17 20.45 -10.07
CA SER A 623 9.42 19.01 -9.99
C SER A 623 8.18 18.21 -10.40
N ALA A 624 8.36 16.95 -10.83
CA ALA A 624 7.23 16.06 -11.10
C ALA A 624 6.32 15.86 -9.89
N VAL A 625 6.89 15.83 -8.68
CA VAL A 625 6.13 15.73 -7.43
C VAL A 625 5.28 16.99 -7.23
N SER A 626 5.85 18.17 -7.46
CA SER A 626 5.10 19.43 -7.33
C SER A 626 3.99 19.59 -8.38
N VAL A 627 4.12 18.97 -9.57
CA VAL A 627 3.00 18.90 -10.53
C VAL A 627 1.86 18.04 -9.99
N ILE A 628 2.18 16.94 -9.29
CA ILE A 628 1.16 16.10 -8.62
C ILE A 628 0.50 16.87 -7.48
N GLU A 629 1.25 17.63 -6.69
CA GLU A 629 0.71 18.50 -5.64
C GLU A 629 -0.25 19.55 -6.21
N GLU A 630 0.12 20.21 -7.32
CA GLU A 630 -0.76 21.12 -8.05
C GLU A 630 -2.03 20.39 -8.54
N PHE A 631 -1.88 19.22 -9.16
CA PHE A 631 -3.02 18.40 -9.58
C PHE A 631 -3.96 18.09 -8.42
N GLN A 632 -3.43 17.65 -7.27
CA GLN A 632 -4.20 17.38 -6.06
C GLN A 632 -4.92 18.63 -5.55
N GLN A 633 -4.26 19.79 -5.59
CA GLN A 633 -4.82 21.04 -5.15
C GLN A 633 -6.04 21.46 -6.00
N TYR A 634 -5.94 21.36 -7.34
CA TYR A 634 -7.06 21.63 -8.24
C TYR A 634 -8.20 20.63 -8.07
N LEU A 635 -7.88 19.35 -7.94
CA LEU A 635 -8.85 18.29 -7.72
C LEU A 635 -9.64 18.52 -6.42
N ARG A 636 -8.93 18.70 -5.29
CA ARG A 636 -9.54 18.98 -3.98
C ARG A 636 -10.38 20.26 -4.00
N SER A 637 -9.88 21.30 -4.64
CA SER A 637 -10.56 22.58 -4.75
C SER A 637 -11.87 22.48 -5.55
N ALA A 638 -11.87 21.73 -6.65
CA ALA A 638 -13.06 21.54 -7.47
C ALA A 638 -14.13 20.71 -6.73
N HIS A 639 -13.74 19.61 -6.06
CA HIS A 639 -14.64 18.80 -5.24
C HIS A 639 -15.18 19.61 -4.06
N ALA A 640 -14.35 20.36 -3.36
CA ALA A 640 -14.78 21.22 -2.26
C ALA A 640 -15.82 22.26 -2.72
N ARG A 641 -15.59 22.90 -3.87
CA ARG A 641 -16.58 23.84 -4.45
C ARG A 641 -17.89 23.17 -4.85
N GLN A 642 -17.85 21.93 -5.32
CA GLN A 642 -19.05 21.16 -5.64
C GLN A 642 -19.81 20.82 -4.36
N GLU A 643 -19.16 20.26 -3.35
CA GLU A 643 -19.76 19.87 -2.09
C GLU A 643 -20.35 21.05 -1.34
N LEU A 644 -19.66 22.20 -1.29
CA LEU A 644 -20.20 23.45 -0.74
C LEU A 644 -21.42 23.99 -1.49
N LYS A 645 -21.61 23.64 -2.77
CA LYS A 645 -22.84 24.00 -3.53
C LYS A 645 -23.99 23.04 -3.25
N GLU A 646 -23.68 21.76 -3.06
CA GLU A 646 -24.67 20.73 -2.75
C GLU A 646 -25.19 20.85 -1.31
N ASN A 647 -24.38 21.38 -0.39
CA ASN A 647 -24.72 21.62 1.01
C ASN A 647 -25.44 22.97 1.25
N ARG A 648 -25.55 23.83 0.24
CA ARG A 648 -26.36 25.07 0.25
C ARG A 648 -27.75 24.84 -0.33
#